data_ec4fb515b7a157d9e75280e264939767
#
_entry.id   ec4fb515b7a157d9e75280e264939767
#
_cell.length_a   1.000
_cell.length_b   1.000
_cell.length_c   1.000
_cell.angle_alpha   90.00
_cell.angle_beta   90.00
_cell.angle_gamma   90.00
#
_symmetry.space_group_name_H-M   'P 1'
#
loop_
_entity.id
_entity.type
_entity.pdbx_description
1 polymer ?
#
loop_
_entity_poly.entity_id
_entity_poly.type
_entity_poly.pdbx_seq_one_letter_code
_entity_poly.pdbx_strand_id
1 'polypeptide(L)'
;MQIHDLPYPDPGLPDARSGPRFLLWLGRNQLGGQLKSLCWGLLHFLSVASLPYGVGFAVQAVVDGSGSRLALAGGLILLLGAALALGDTMLHRTAVTNWITAAARVQQLLARRTAALGAALTRRVAAGEVVAVSTGDVEKIGWFVEALSRFAAAALTVVVVCVGLVLYQPALGIVVAVGMPVLALAVLPLLPRATRRADQQREKAGRATELASDTVAGLRVLRGIGGEELFLDRYRRASQEVRTAAVRSARIWSLISAVQVLLPGLLLIAVVWYGIELARQGRITVGELVTVYSAVMILNYPLRHFEEIAMAYSFSRPSAQRAARVLSLERVTEPGGLRAAEAPAGDLYDPVTGLLAPAGRLTAVVCGDPDLAGRLADRLGGHPTDADPGTRSASASDSASASASASASDSASASDSASASASASDSASASDSASASDSASASDSASASASDSDSASASASGNGSGSGSDSDSDSGSGRNPDKAATPVTALPSVLLGGVPLDELPLDTARTAVLVQDKDPVLLSGTLAELLDVPSSGSVRPEEALAAAQCADVLDALSQASLDDDPMNARITERGRSLSGGQRQRLALARSLVTDPEALVLDEPTSAVDSHTEARIAEGLRALRSGRTTVVLTSSPLLLDRADRVVLVHEGTVAAVGEHRELVLTEPRYRAVVTRETDEEAASAALSRNAGTSLHDEPGIGDAGIEELTEIEETA
;
A
#
# COMPACT_ATOMS: atom_id res chain seq x y z
N MET A 1 17.31 -17.93 15.35
CA MET A 1 16.30 -18.34 14.38
C MET A 1 16.96 -18.39 13.02
N GLN A 2 16.70 -19.39 12.26
CA GLN A 2 17.22 -19.54 10.89
C GLN A 2 16.07 -19.25 9.91
N ILE A 3 16.38 -19.00 8.63
CA ILE A 3 15.36 -18.66 7.64
C ILE A 3 14.33 -19.79 7.46
N HIS A 4 14.76 -21.06 7.63
CA HIS A 4 13.85 -22.22 7.53
C HIS A 4 12.89 -22.37 8.73
N ASP A 5 13.08 -21.59 9.82
CA ASP A 5 12.13 -21.56 10.93
C ASP A 5 10.95 -20.60 10.69
N LEU A 6 10.85 -20.01 9.50
CA LEU A 6 9.75 -19.15 9.09
C LEU A 6 8.60 -20.00 8.49
N PRO A 7 7.32 -19.60 8.65
CA PRO A 7 6.83 -18.40 9.36
C PRO A 7 6.94 -18.52 10.88
N TYR A 8 6.96 -17.38 11.58
CA TYR A 8 6.96 -17.39 13.04
C TYR A 8 5.71 -18.05 13.60
N PRO A 9 5.79 -18.97 14.56
CA PRO A 9 4.61 -19.50 15.25
C PRO A 9 3.79 -18.38 15.90
N ASP A 10 4.49 -17.44 16.55
CA ASP A 10 3.93 -16.20 17.05
C ASP A 10 4.82 -15.00 16.65
N PRO A 11 4.37 -14.10 15.78
CA PRO A 11 5.11 -12.89 15.41
C PRO A 11 5.16 -11.84 16.51
N GLY A 12 4.38 -11.98 17.61
CA GLY A 12 4.27 -11.08 18.74
C GLY A 12 3.28 -9.92 18.54
N LEU A 13 3.11 -9.11 19.59
CA LEU A 13 2.26 -7.92 19.58
C LEU A 13 3.13 -6.68 19.32
N PRO A 14 2.97 -5.98 18.18
CA PRO A 14 3.77 -4.83 17.84
C PRO A 14 3.34 -3.57 18.60
N ASP A 15 4.32 -2.71 18.99
CA ASP A 15 4.00 -1.35 19.44
C ASP A 15 3.74 -0.46 18.21
N ALA A 16 2.48 -0.41 17.79
CA ALA A 16 2.01 0.32 16.61
C ALA A 16 1.68 1.81 16.85
N ARG A 17 1.99 2.36 18.04
CA ARG A 17 1.67 3.76 18.38
C ARG A 17 2.43 4.79 17.53
N SER A 18 3.62 4.44 17.03
CA SER A 18 4.38 5.29 16.11
C SER A 18 5.42 4.47 15.35
N GLY A 19 5.83 4.93 14.15
CA GLY A 19 6.87 4.28 13.36
C GLY A 19 8.18 4.03 14.13
N PRO A 20 8.77 5.02 14.82
CA PRO A 20 9.98 4.80 15.61
C PRO A 20 9.83 3.78 16.74
N ARG A 21 8.67 3.74 17.42
CA ARG A 21 8.41 2.74 18.46
C ARG A 21 8.28 1.34 17.86
N PHE A 22 7.63 1.23 16.71
CA PHE A 22 7.55 -0.01 15.96
C PHE A 22 8.93 -0.54 15.56
N LEU A 23 9.82 0.32 15.03
CA LEU A 23 11.21 -0.06 14.72
C LEU A 23 11.97 -0.50 15.97
N LEU A 24 11.81 0.20 17.09
CA LEU A 24 12.44 -0.18 18.36
C LEU A 24 11.93 -1.53 18.87
N TRP A 25 10.62 -1.76 18.79
CA TRP A 25 10.01 -3.04 19.15
C TRP A 25 10.56 -4.18 18.28
N LEU A 26 10.67 -3.95 16.97
CA LEU A 26 11.19 -4.91 16.02
C LEU A 26 12.66 -5.26 16.34
N GLY A 27 13.50 -4.25 16.56
CA GLY A 27 14.90 -4.44 16.96
C GLY A 27 15.06 -5.24 18.26
N ARG A 28 14.22 -4.96 19.28
CA ARG A 28 14.22 -5.71 20.54
C ARG A 28 13.84 -7.18 20.36
N ASN A 29 12.89 -7.47 19.50
CA ASN A 29 12.49 -8.85 19.22
C ASN A 29 13.53 -9.65 18.41
N GLN A 30 14.59 -8.98 17.91
CA GLN A 30 15.68 -9.59 17.14
C GLN A 30 17.04 -9.46 17.83
N LEU A 31 17.09 -9.15 19.11
CA LEU A 31 18.34 -8.93 19.86
C LEU A 31 19.35 -10.08 19.69
N GLY A 32 18.91 -11.34 19.67
CA GLY A 32 19.79 -12.48 19.46
C GLY A 32 20.49 -12.47 18.10
N GLY A 33 19.78 -12.11 17.03
CA GLY A 33 20.35 -11.94 15.69
C GLY A 33 21.27 -10.71 15.61
N GLN A 34 20.83 -9.58 16.19
CA GLN A 34 21.62 -8.35 16.26
C GLN A 34 22.95 -8.56 17.01
N LEU A 35 22.93 -9.28 18.14
CA LEU A 35 24.15 -9.58 18.92
C LEU A 35 25.11 -10.48 18.13
N LYS A 36 24.61 -11.49 17.42
CA LYS A 36 25.44 -12.33 16.54
C LYS A 36 26.09 -11.49 15.43
N SER A 37 25.33 -10.63 14.76
CA SER A 37 25.85 -9.69 13.74
C SER A 37 26.88 -8.74 14.36
N LEU A 38 26.64 -8.20 15.55
CA LEU A 38 27.58 -7.36 16.26
C LEU A 38 28.91 -8.07 16.52
N CYS A 39 28.88 -9.31 17.02
CA CYS A 39 30.10 -10.09 17.29
C CYS A 39 30.92 -10.36 16.02
N TRP A 40 30.26 -10.78 14.94
CA TRP A 40 30.95 -10.99 13.66
C TRP A 40 31.42 -9.67 13.03
N GLY A 41 30.62 -8.59 13.18
CA GLY A 41 31.02 -7.25 12.77
C GLY A 41 32.24 -6.72 13.51
N LEU A 42 32.31 -6.95 14.83
CA LEU A 42 33.51 -6.61 15.60
C LEU A 42 34.73 -7.39 15.14
N LEU A 43 34.59 -8.71 14.90
CA LEU A 43 35.67 -9.51 14.36
C LEU A 43 36.17 -8.95 13.03
N HIS A 44 35.25 -8.60 12.11
CA HIS A 44 35.55 -8.00 10.81
C HIS A 44 36.25 -6.65 10.96
N PHE A 45 35.58 -5.69 11.60
CA PHE A 45 36.12 -4.30 11.68
C PHE A 45 37.38 -4.17 12.51
N LEU A 46 37.52 -4.95 13.63
CA LEU A 46 38.75 -4.93 14.42
C LEU A 46 39.91 -5.59 13.68
N SER A 47 39.65 -6.66 12.88
CA SER A 47 40.68 -7.24 12.02
C SER A 47 41.15 -6.26 10.96
N VAL A 48 40.24 -5.58 10.27
CA VAL A 48 40.56 -4.50 9.31
C VAL A 48 41.40 -3.41 9.99
N ALA A 49 40.95 -2.93 11.14
CA ALA A 49 41.59 -1.84 11.88
C ALA A 49 42.96 -2.22 12.49
N SER A 50 43.22 -3.53 12.67
CA SER A 50 44.51 -4.03 13.18
C SER A 50 45.54 -4.32 12.10
N LEU A 51 45.15 -4.40 10.83
CA LEU A 51 46.09 -4.60 9.70
C LEU A 51 47.21 -3.54 9.66
N PRO A 52 46.93 -2.22 9.88
CA PRO A 52 47.95 -1.20 9.94
C PRO A 52 49.07 -1.48 10.94
N TYR A 53 48.74 -2.06 12.10
CA TYR A 53 49.72 -2.45 13.09
C TYR A 53 50.65 -3.55 12.55
N GLY A 54 50.09 -4.59 11.89
CA GLY A 54 50.87 -5.62 11.22
C GLY A 54 51.79 -5.09 10.14
N VAL A 55 51.30 -4.15 9.32
CA VAL A 55 52.10 -3.47 8.26
C VAL A 55 53.19 -2.63 8.88
N GLY A 56 52.92 -1.80 9.87
CA GLY A 56 53.92 -0.98 10.54
C GLY A 56 55.00 -1.82 11.24
N PHE A 57 54.62 -2.94 11.84
CA PHE A 57 55.55 -3.90 12.44
C PHE A 57 56.44 -4.55 11.35
N ALA A 58 55.88 -4.90 10.20
CA ALA A 58 56.65 -5.42 9.07
C ALA A 58 57.66 -4.40 8.55
N VAL A 59 57.27 -3.13 8.38
CA VAL A 59 58.14 -2.04 7.93
C VAL A 59 59.26 -1.85 8.93
N GLN A 60 59.00 -1.81 10.22
CA GLN A 60 60.01 -1.68 11.25
C GLN A 60 60.96 -2.87 11.25
N ALA A 61 60.48 -4.08 11.07
CA ALA A 61 61.31 -5.30 10.98
C ALA A 61 62.28 -5.26 9.78
N VAL A 62 61.88 -4.65 8.66
CA VAL A 62 62.76 -4.40 7.49
C VAL A 62 63.82 -3.38 7.83
N VAL A 63 63.44 -2.25 8.46
CA VAL A 63 64.39 -1.19 8.89
C VAL A 63 65.45 -1.75 9.87
N ASP A 64 65.03 -2.61 10.81
CA ASP A 64 65.87 -3.25 11.78
C ASP A 64 66.72 -4.41 11.19
N GLY A 65 66.46 -4.82 9.93
CA GLY A 65 67.15 -5.94 9.28
C GLY A 65 66.83 -7.32 9.90
N SER A 66 65.69 -7.45 10.60
CA SER A 66 65.36 -8.66 11.37
C SER A 66 64.40 -9.57 10.58
N GLY A 67 64.94 -10.68 10.00
CA GLY A 67 64.13 -11.65 9.26
C GLY A 67 63.08 -12.39 10.13
N SER A 68 63.36 -12.65 11.40
CA SER A 68 62.42 -13.30 12.31
C SER A 68 61.22 -12.42 12.68
N ARG A 69 61.47 -11.12 12.90
CA ARG A 69 60.36 -10.14 13.11
C ARG A 69 59.52 -9.97 11.86
N LEU A 70 60.13 -9.96 10.68
CA LEU A 70 59.41 -9.91 9.42
C LEU A 70 58.53 -11.13 9.22
N ALA A 71 59.03 -12.33 9.52
CA ALA A 71 58.21 -13.54 9.46
C ALA A 71 57.00 -13.52 10.43
N LEU A 72 57.22 -12.99 11.64
CA LEU A 72 56.14 -12.78 12.62
C LEU A 72 55.10 -11.78 12.12
N ALA A 73 55.53 -10.67 11.52
CA ALA A 73 54.66 -9.68 10.95
C ALA A 73 53.80 -10.27 9.79
N GLY A 74 54.45 -11.05 8.92
CA GLY A 74 53.74 -11.78 7.83
C GLY A 74 52.69 -12.76 8.37
N GLY A 75 53.04 -13.52 9.39
CA GLY A 75 52.13 -14.41 10.07
C GLY A 75 50.93 -13.67 10.72
N LEU A 76 51.16 -12.55 11.38
CA LEU A 76 50.13 -11.66 11.92
C LEU A 76 49.20 -11.12 10.84
N ILE A 77 49.74 -10.61 9.75
CA ILE A 77 48.91 -10.09 8.63
C ILE A 77 48.04 -11.20 8.03
N LEU A 78 48.63 -12.41 7.86
CA LEU A 78 47.87 -13.56 7.34
C LEU A 78 46.76 -13.96 8.29
N LEU A 79 46.99 -14.00 9.59
CA LEU A 79 45.99 -14.31 10.60
C LEU A 79 44.86 -13.26 10.61
N LEU A 80 45.20 -11.97 10.55
CA LEU A 80 44.24 -10.87 10.49
C LEU A 80 43.44 -10.92 9.19
N GLY A 81 44.06 -11.25 8.07
CA GLY A 81 43.39 -11.44 6.78
C GLY A 81 42.38 -12.61 6.82
N ALA A 82 42.76 -13.73 7.45
CA ALA A 82 41.85 -14.87 7.63
C ALA A 82 40.67 -14.49 8.57
N ALA A 83 40.95 -13.78 9.66
CA ALA A 83 39.91 -13.31 10.58
C ALA A 83 38.96 -12.29 9.92
N LEU A 84 39.51 -11.40 9.09
CA LEU A 84 38.77 -10.46 8.26
C LEU A 84 37.81 -11.19 7.32
N ALA A 85 38.29 -12.15 6.52
CA ALA A 85 37.49 -12.89 5.56
C ALA A 85 36.37 -13.69 6.24
N LEU A 86 36.69 -14.36 7.37
CA LEU A 86 35.70 -15.08 8.17
C LEU A 86 34.66 -14.11 8.77
N GLY A 87 35.13 -13.00 9.35
CA GLY A 87 34.29 -11.96 9.95
C GLY A 87 33.33 -11.37 8.93
N ASP A 88 33.81 -11.01 7.74
CA ASP A 88 32.98 -10.45 6.66
C ASP A 88 31.90 -11.42 6.19
N THR A 89 32.30 -12.65 5.86
CA THR A 89 31.37 -13.68 5.39
C THR A 89 30.25 -13.95 6.40
N MET A 90 30.62 -14.08 7.69
CA MET A 90 29.66 -14.37 8.75
C MET A 90 28.81 -13.14 9.14
N LEU A 91 29.39 -11.94 9.09
CA LEU A 91 28.64 -10.68 9.25
C LEU A 91 27.59 -10.56 8.17
N HIS A 92 27.97 -10.70 6.89
CA HIS A 92 27.04 -10.61 5.78
C HIS A 92 25.91 -11.63 5.92
N ARG A 93 26.23 -12.89 6.18
CA ARG A 93 25.23 -13.96 6.39
C ARG A 93 24.27 -13.63 7.53
N THR A 94 24.75 -13.17 8.68
CA THR A 94 23.89 -12.86 9.83
C THR A 94 23.09 -11.57 9.63
N ALA A 95 23.66 -10.57 8.99
CA ALA A 95 22.99 -9.31 8.68
C ALA A 95 21.82 -9.51 7.70
N VAL A 96 22.04 -10.24 6.61
CA VAL A 96 20.99 -10.61 5.65
C VAL A 96 19.92 -11.49 6.31
N THR A 97 20.31 -12.43 7.18
CA THR A 97 19.34 -13.23 7.94
C THR A 97 18.46 -12.34 8.83
N ASN A 98 19.04 -11.33 9.49
CA ASN A 98 18.28 -10.37 10.29
C ASN A 98 17.31 -9.54 9.45
N TRP A 99 17.73 -9.12 8.25
CA TRP A 99 16.87 -8.43 7.30
C TRP A 99 15.65 -9.29 6.91
N ILE A 100 15.90 -10.51 6.37
CA ILE A 100 14.83 -11.41 5.91
C ILE A 100 13.88 -11.77 7.05
N THR A 101 14.40 -12.07 8.25
CA THR A 101 13.56 -12.43 9.40
C THR A 101 12.77 -11.23 9.92
N ALA A 102 13.29 -10.00 9.84
CA ALA A 102 12.55 -8.79 10.15
C ALA A 102 11.41 -8.56 9.16
N ALA A 103 11.73 -8.65 7.86
CA ALA A 103 10.76 -8.49 6.78
C ALA A 103 9.62 -9.51 6.91
N ALA A 104 9.95 -10.80 7.06
CA ALA A 104 8.97 -11.86 7.24
C ALA A 104 8.06 -11.65 8.46
N ARG A 105 8.61 -11.16 9.58
CA ARG A 105 7.82 -10.83 10.78
C ARG A 105 6.80 -9.73 10.50
N VAL A 106 7.22 -8.66 9.83
CA VAL A 106 6.33 -7.53 9.49
C VAL A 106 5.26 -7.97 8.50
N GLN A 107 5.62 -8.74 7.46
CA GLN A 107 4.66 -9.30 6.49
C GLN A 107 3.62 -10.19 7.19
N GLN A 108 4.05 -11.06 8.10
CA GLN A 108 3.15 -11.95 8.83
C GLN A 108 2.20 -11.18 9.76
N LEU A 109 2.67 -10.11 10.42
CA LEU A 109 1.82 -9.22 11.23
C LEU A 109 0.79 -8.51 10.38
N LEU A 110 1.21 -7.96 9.22
CA LEU A 110 0.31 -7.31 8.27
C LEU A 110 -0.73 -8.30 7.73
N ALA A 111 -0.31 -9.49 7.28
CA ALA A 111 -1.22 -10.51 6.79
C ALA A 111 -2.25 -10.95 7.83
N ARG A 112 -1.84 -11.16 9.09
CA ARG A 112 -2.77 -11.46 10.19
C ARG A 112 -3.75 -10.31 10.43
N ARG A 113 -3.27 -9.05 10.40
CA ARG A 113 -4.12 -7.88 10.66
C ARG A 113 -5.10 -7.64 9.51
N THR A 114 -4.65 -7.76 8.27
CA THR A 114 -5.51 -7.64 7.09
C THR A 114 -6.60 -8.71 7.08
N ALA A 115 -6.25 -9.96 7.38
CA ALA A 115 -7.21 -11.05 7.50
C ALA A 115 -8.23 -10.80 8.63
N ALA A 116 -7.79 -10.27 9.78
CA ALA A 116 -8.67 -9.95 10.90
C ALA A 116 -9.64 -8.81 10.60
N LEU A 117 -9.20 -7.78 9.86
CA LEU A 117 -10.03 -6.62 9.50
C LEU A 117 -11.02 -6.91 8.35
N GLY A 118 -10.64 -7.78 7.41
CA GLY A 118 -11.49 -8.13 6.27
C GLY A 118 -11.92 -6.92 5.45
N ALA A 119 -13.19 -6.85 5.05
CA ALA A 119 -13.76 -5.77 4.25
C ALA A 119 -13.66 -4.37 4.92
N ALA A 120 -13.58 -4.29 6.25
CA ALA A 120 -13.39 -3.03 6.97
C ALA A 120 -12.05 -2.35 6.65
N LEU A 121 -11.05 -3.10 6.18
CA LEU A 121 -9.75 -2.55 5.80
C LEU A 121 -9.84 -1.70 4.52
N THR A 122 -10.50 -2.20 3.47
CA THR A 122 -10.56 -1.54 2.15
C THR A 122 -11.28 -0.19 2.19
N ARG A 123 -12.12 0.03 3.20
CA ARG A 123 -12.81 1.31 3.44
C ARG A 123 -11.94 2.35 4.13
N ARG A 124 -10.93 1.92 4.91
CA ARG A 124 -10.06 2.81 5.72
C ARG A 124 -8.70 3.03 5.09
N VAL A 125 -8.25 2.09 4.28
CA VAL A 125 -6.94 2.11 3.63
C VAL A 125 -7.11 1.61 2.19
N ALA A 126 -6.60 2.35 1.23
CA ALA A 126 -6.61 1.92 -0.16
C ALA A 126 -5.88 0.57 -0.31
N ALA A 127 -6.45 -0.35 -1.10
CA ALA A 127 -5.86 -1.67 -1.32
C ALA A 127 -4.41 -1.58 -1.82
N GLY A 128 -4.10 -0.61 -2.69
CA GLY A 128 -2.74 -0.34 -3.17
C GLY A 128 -1.76 0.08 -2.07
N GLU A 129 -2.21 0.80 -1.03
CA GLU A 129 -1.37 1.15 0.12
C GLU A 129 -1.00 -0.10 0.94
N VAL A 130 -1.94 -1.02 1.14
CA VAL A 130 -1.68 -2.28 1.87
C VAL A 130 -0.67 -3.13 1.11
N VAL A 131 -0.80 -3.24 -0.21
CA VAL A 131 0.16 -3.96 -1.07
C VAL A 131 1.54 -3.30 -1.00
N ALA A 132 1.62 -1.97 -1.16
CA ALA A 132 2.88 -1.23 -1.09
C ALA A 132 3.60 -1.39 0.26
N VAL A 133 2.83 -1.40 1.37
CA VAL A 133 3.38 -1.63 2.71
C VAL A 133 3.87 -3.07 2.86
N SER A 134 3.13 -4.06 2.35
CA SER A 134 3.46 -5.49 2.47
C SER A 134 4.64 -5.93 1.58
N THR A 135 5.01 -5.14 0.57
CA THR A 135 6.11 -5.40 -0.36
C THR A 135 7.29 -4.43 -0.16
N GLY A 136 7.24 -3.27 -0.79
CA GLY A 136 8.37 -2.33 -0.83
C GLY A 136 8.73 -1.68 0.51
N ASP A 137 7.76 -1.43 1.40
CA ASP A 137 8.03 -0.81 2.70
C ASP A 137 8.63 -1.78 3.70
N VAL A 138 8.25 -3.05 3.64
CA VAL A 138 8.82 -4.12 4.49
C VAL A 138 10.31 -4.28 4.21
N GLU A 139 10.75 -4.18 2.96
CA GLU A 139 12.16 -4.22 2.57
C GLU A 139 12.97 -3.09 3.22
N LYS A 140 12.45 -1.86 3.21
CA LYS A 140 13.11 -0.70 3.83
C LYS A 140 13.21 -0.86 5.35
N ILE A 141 12.19 -1.44 6.00
CA ILE A 141 12.19 -1.74 7.43
C ILE A 141 13.25 -2.81 7.75
N GLY A 142 13.33 -3.85 6.93
CA GLY A 142 14.34 -4.91 7.08
C GLY A 142 15.75 -4.37 6.91
N TRP A 143 16.00 -3.52 5.91
CA TRP A 143 17.29 -2.87 5.69
C TRP A 143 17.75 -2.04 6.90
N PHE A 144 16.86 -1.32 7.57
CA PHE A 144 17.21 -0.60 8.80
C PHE A 144 17.69 -1.57 9.91
N VAL A 145 17.05 -2.73 10.04
CA VAL A 145 17.43 -3.75 11.04
C VAL A 145 18.82 -4.32 10.72
N GLU A 146 19.15 -4.52 9.46
CA GLU A 146 20.47 -4.93 9.00
C GLU A 146 21.52 -3.85 9.29
N ALA A 147 21.29 -2.60 8.86
CA ALA A 147 22.20 -1.49 9.01
C ALA A 147 22.52 -1.17 10.49
N LEU A 148 21.56 -1.41 11.38
CA LEU A 148 21.72 -1.14 12.82
C LEU A 148 22.87 -1.94 13.45
N SER A 149 22.99 -3.23 13.12
CA SER A 149 24.06 -4.06 13.67
C SER A 149 25.44 -3.71 13.11
N ARG A 150 25.52 -3.38 11.82
CA ARG A 150 26.74 -2.91 11.18
C ARG A 150 27.21 -1.58 11.75
N PHE A 151 26.30 -0.64 11.92
CA PHE A 151 26.58 0.64 12.56
C PHE A 151 27.09 0.47 13.98
N ALA A 152 26.45 -0.38 14.79
CA ALA A 152 26.86 -0.62 16.17
C ALA A 152 28.29 -1.20 16.23
N ALA A 153 28.62 -2.18 15.36
CA ALA A 153 29.96 -2.74 15.26
C ALA A 153 30.98 -1.71 14.80
N ALA A 154 30.66 -0.91 13.79
CA ALA A 154 31.52 0.15 13.29
C ALA A 154 31.80 1.25 14.33
N ALA A 155 30.77 1.71 15.03
CA ALA A 155 30.88 2.72 16.07
C ALA A 155 31.75 2.25 17.24
N LEU A 156 31.53 1.03 17.69
CA LEU A 156 32.36 0.45 18.77
C LEU A 156 33.81 0.26 18.30
N THR A 157 34.04 -0.16 17.06
CA THR A 157 35.39 -0.28 16.49
C THR A 157 36.10 1.08 16.43
N VAL A 158 35.44 2.15 15.99
CA VAL A 158 36.04 3.50 15.98
C VAL A 158 36.48 3.88 17.38
N VAL A 159 35.69 3.65 18.40
CA VAL A 159 36.07 3.94 19.81
C VAL A 159 37.27 3.11 20.24
N VAL A 160 37.26 1.79 19.99
CA VAL A 160 38.36 0.89 20.35
C VAL A 160 39.66 1.29 19.67
N VAL A 161 39.61 1.64 18.37
CA VAL A 161 40.78 2.07 17.60
C VAL A 161 41.30 3.41 18.10
N CYS A 162 40.46 4.39 18.35
CA CYS A 162 40.90 5.69 18.89
C CYS A 162 41.59 5.51 20.26
N VAL A 163 41.02 4.69 21.16
CA VAL A 163 41.63 4.36 22.44
C VAL A 163 42.98 3.61 22.23
N GLY A 164 42.97 2.61 21.33
CA GLY A 164 44.16 1.83 21.01
C GLY A 164 45.31 2.70 20.47
N LEU A 165 45.01 3.66 19.57
CA LEU A 165 45.98 4.60 19.03
C LEU A 165 46.52 5.56 20.10
N VAL A 166 45.68 6.03 21.02
CA VAL A 166 46.13 6.87 22.17
C VAL A 166 47.06 6.10 23.10
N LEU A 167 46.79 4.81 23.34
CA LEU A 167 47.63 3.96 24.16
C LEU A 167 48.96 3.58 23.44
N TYR A 168 48.90 3.36 22.13
CA TYR A 168 50.06 2.97 21.30
C TYR A 168 51.00 4.12 21.06
N GLN A 169 50.49 5.27 20.63
CA GLN A 169 51.24 6.50 20.36
C GLN A 169 50.44 7.73 20.82
N PRO A 170 50.57 8.17 22.07
CA PRO A 170 49.71 9.21 22.66
C PRO A 170 49.73 10.52 21.86
N ALA A 171 50.85 10.93 21.32
CA ALA A 171 51.00 12.18 20.62
C ALA A 171 50.18 12.23 19.31
N LEU A 172 50.22 11.18 18.49
CA LEU A 172 49.45 11.06 17.26
C LEU A 172 48.05 10.56 17.51
N GLY A 173 47.85 9.64 18.48
CA GLY A 173 46.59 9.06 18.86
C GLY A 173 45.55 10.09 19.31
N ILE A 174 45.98 11.13 20.07
CA ILE A 174 45.10 12.24 20.48
C ILE A 174 44.62 13.03 19.27
N VAL A 175 45.48 13.28 18.29
CA VAL A 175 45.10 14.00 17.05
C VAL A 175 44.01 13.22 16.30
N VAL A 176 44.14 11.90 16.22
CA VAL A 176 43.15 11.05 15.56
C VAL A 176 41.89 10.96 16.41
N ALA A 177 42.01 10.76 17.73
CA ALA A 177 40.85 10.64 18.66
C ALA A 177 39.99 11.90 18.71
N VAL A 178 40.59 13.09 18.49
CA VAL A 178 39.85 14.36 18.37
C VAL A 178 39.35 14.57 16.94
N GLY A 179 40.16 14.26 15.95
CA GLY A 179 39.84 14.46 14.52
C GLY A 179 38.64 13.62 14.07
N MET A 180 38.54 12.35 14.51
CA MET A 180 37.47 11.45 14.10
C MET A 180 36.05 11.87 14.53
N PRO A 181 35.81 12.28 15.79
CA PRO A 181 34.51 12.87 16.16
C PRO A 181 34.19 14.16 15.39
N VAL A 182 35.20 15.00 15.13
CA VAL A 182 35.01 16.23 14.34
C VAL A 182 34.56 15.89 12.90
N LEU A 183 35.14 14.86 12.27
CA LEU A 183 34.73 14.37 10.97
C LEU A 183 33.27 13.89 10.98
N ALA A 184 32.89 13.08 11.99
CA ALA A 184 31.52 12.59 12.13
C ALA A 184 30.54 13.74 12.35
N LEU A 185 30.87 14.70 13.24
CA LEU A 185 30.03 15.87 13.54
C LEU A 185 29.89 16.83 12.34
N ALA A 186 30.88 16.91 11.45
CA ALA A 186 30.80 17.75 10.26
C ALA A 186 29.76 17.27 9.24
N VAL A 187 29.54 15.96 9.14
CA VAL A 187 28.57 15.35 8.21
C VAL A 187 27.17 15.32 8.80
N LEU A 188 27.02 15.09 10.11
CA LEU A 188 25.72 14.94 10.80
C LEU A 188 24.70 16.03 10.48
N PRO A 189 25.01 17.36 10.48
CA PRO A 189 24.02 18.40 10.22
C PRO A 189 23.60 18.48 8.73
N LEU A 190 24.36 17.88 7.83
CA LEU A 190 24.03 17.84 6.40
C LEU A 190 23.03 16.74 6.06
N LEU A 191 23.02 15.62 6.81
CA LEU A 191 22.15 14.48 6.57
C LEU A 191 20.66 14.83 6.61
N PRO A 192 20.13 15.56 7.62
CA PRO A 192 18.70 15.94 7.62
C PRO A 192 18.30 16.84 6.44
N ARG A 193 19.24 17.67 5.96
CA ARG A 193 19.01 18.50 4.78
C ARG A 193 19.00 17.69 3.50
N ALA A 194 19.90 16.71 3.38
CA ALA A 194 19.98 15.81 2.24
C ALA A 194 18.73 14.94 2.12
N THR A 195 18.29 14.33 3.24
CA THR A 195 17.09 13.49 3.29
C THR A 195 15.83 14.26 2.94
N ARG A 196 15.62 15.48 3.51
CA ARG A 196 14.49 16.33 3.15
C ARG A 196 14.44 16.68 1.66
N ARG A 197 15.57 16.95 1.04
CA ARG A 197 15.62 17.24 -0.41
C ARG A 197 15.40 16.00 -1.26
N ALA A 198 15.88 14.86 -0.82
CA ALA A 198 15.58 13.58 -1.46
C ALA A 198 14.08 13.23 -1.37
N ASP A 199 13.43 13.53 -0.22
CA ASP A 199 11.99 13.35 -0.05
C ASP A 199 11.19 14.26 -0.98
N GLN A 200 11.56 15.55 -1.07
CA GLN A 200 10.94 16.49 -2.01
C GLN A 200 11.11 16.08 -3.47
N GLN A 201 12.27 15.52 -3.83
CA GLN A 201 12.49 14.97 -5.17
C GLN A 201 11.55 13.80 -5.45
N ARG A 202 11.41 12.85 -4.49
CA ARG A 202 10.54 11.68 -4.64
C ARG A 202 9.06 12.09 -4.73
N GLU A 203 8.63 13.05 -3.91
CA GLU A 203 7.25 13.57 -3.96
C GLU A 203 6.93 14.14 -5.34
N LYS A 204 7.85 14.98 -5.89
CA LYS A 204 7.65 15.54 -7.23
C LYS A 204 7.70 14.47 -8.32
N ALA A 205 8.57 13.47 -8.19
CA ALA A 205 8.63 12.35 -9.13
C ALA A 205 7.32 11.53 -9.08
N GLY A 206 6.76 11.29 -7.89
CA GLY A 206 5.46 10.65 -7.73
C GLY A 206 4.35 11.39 -8.47
N ARG A 207 4.24 12.71 -8.28
CA ARG A 207 3.25 13.54 -8.99
C ARG A 207 3.42 13.52 -10.52
N ALA A 208 4.66 13.51 -11.01
CA ALA A 208 4.91 13.40 -12.44
C ALA A 208 4.52 12.02 -13.00
N THR A 209 4.74 10.95 -12.24
CA THR A 209 4.32 9.59 -12.59
C THR A 209 2.79 9.47 -12.58
N GLU A 210 2.12 10.03 -11.58
CA GLU A 210 0.66 10.09 -11.49
C GLU A 210 0.06 10.80 -12.72
N LEU A 211 0.58 11.98 -13.04
CA LEU A 211 0.15 12.74 -14.24
C LEU A 211 0.39 11.96 -15.53
N ALA A 212 1.50 11.24 -15.66
CA ALA A 212 1.77 10.39 -16.82
C ALA A 212 0.77 9.24 -16.91
N SER A 213 0.48 8.57 -15.80
CA SER A 213 -0.49 7.48 -15.72
C SER A 213 -1.89 7.95 -16.11
N ASP A 214 -2.34 9.08 -15.56
CA ASP A 214 -3.63 9.68 -15.88
C ASP A 214 -3.73 10.07 -17.36
N THR A 215 -2.63 10.62 -17.93
CA THR A 215 -2.56 10.99 -19.34
C THR A 215 -2.72 9.75 -20.23
N VAL A 216 -2.04 8.64 -19.89
CA VAL A 216 -2.13 7.38 -20.65
C VAL A 216 -3.51 6.76 -20.53
N ALA A 217 -4.08 6.71 -19.30
CA ALA A 217 -5.42 6.19 -19.07
C ALA A 217 -6.50 7.01 -19.80
N GLY A 218 -6.33 8.33 -19.82
CA GLY A 218 -7.24 9.27 -20.51
C GLY A 218 -6.96 9.49 -22.00
N LEU A 219 -5.97 8.83 -22.61
CA LEU A 219 -5.50 9.12 -23.97
C LEU A 219 -6.60 9.04 -25.03
N ARG A 220 -7.54 8.10 -24.88
CA ARG A 220 -8.69 7.96 -25.78
C ARG A 220 -9.60 9.20 -25.76
N VAL A 221 -9.85 9.74 -24.57
CA VAL A 221 -10.65 10.97 -24.38
C VAL A 221 -9.87 12.17 -24.87
N LEU A 222 -8.59 12.28 -24.52
CA LEU A 222 -7.70 13.37 -24.94
C LEU A 222 -7.64 13.48 -26.48
N ARG A 223 -7.57 12.34 -27.17
CA ARG A 223 -7.59 12.27 -28.63
C ARG A 223 -8.92 12.72 -29.22
N GLY A 224 -10.03 12.46 -28.51
CA GLY A 224 -11.38 12.90 -28.97
C GLY A 224 -11.58 14.40 -28.83
N ILE A 225 -10.95 15.06 -27.84
CA ILE A 225 -11.10 16.51 -27.60
C ILE A 225 -9.91 17.35 -28.11
N GLY A 226 -8.85 16.72 -28.68
CA GLY A 226 -7.63 17.40 -29.14
C GLY A 226 -6.77 18.00 -28.01
N GLY A 227 -6.76 17.35 -26.84
CA GLY A 227 -6.10 17.85 -25.63
C GLY A 227 -4.66 17.36 -25.41
N GLU A 228 -4.06 16.61 -26.35
CA GLU A 228 -2.76 15.96 -26.17
C GLU A 228 -1.63 16.95 -25.87
N GLU A 229 -1.55 18.06 -26.62
CA GLU A 229 -0.51 19.07 -26.42
C GLU A 229 -0.59 19.74 -25.04
N LEU A 230 -1.80 20.00 -24.55
CA LEU A 230 -2.02 20.58 -23.22
C LEU A 230 -1.48 19.67 -22.11
N PHE A 231 -1.77 18.36 -22.20
CA PHE A 231 -1.33 17.39 -21.21
C PHE A 231 0.18 17.11 -21.32
N LEU A 232 0.72 17.08 -22.53
CA LEU A 232 2.15 16.97 -22.77
C LEU A 232 2.90 18.16 -22.14
N ASP A 233 2.38 19.37 -22.27
CA ASP A 233 2.98 20.56 -21.67
C ASP A 233 2.89 20.55 -20.12
N ARG A 234 1.80 20.05 -19.57
CA ARG A 234 1.68 19.82 -18.11
C ARG A 234 2.72 18.82 -17.63
N TYR A 235 2.88 17.70 -18.33
CA TYR A 235 3.89 16.70 -18.01
C TYR A 235 5.31 17.24 -18.14
N ARG A 236 5.63 18.00 -19.18
CA ARG A 236 6.92 18.66 -19.34
C ARG A 236 7.24 19.58 -18.16
N ARG A 237 6.28 20.37 -17.70
CA ARG A 237 6.46 21.24 -16.52
C ARG A 237 6.71 20.43 -15.26
N ALA A 238 5.93 19.39 -14.98
CA ALA A 238 6.14 18.49 -13.86
C ALA A 238 7.53 17.82 -13.91
N SER A 239 7.94 17.34 -15.08
CA SER A 239 9.27 16.74 -15.30
C SER A 239 10.41 17.74 -15.05
N GLN A 240 10.28 19.01 -15.45
CA GLN A 240 11.27 20.05 -15.16
C GLN A 240 11.33 20.37 -13.65
N GLU A 241 10.22 20.27 -12.93
CA GLU A 241 10.23 20.39 -11.48
C GLU A 241 10.97 19.22 -10.81
N VAL A 242 10.79 18.00 -11.29
CA VAL A 242 11.55 16.82 -10.84
C VAL A 242 13.03 17.03 -11.08
N ARG A 243 13.42 17.46 -12.30
CA ARG A 243 14.82 17.74 -12.65
C ARG A 243 15.45 18.78 -11.70
N THR A 244 14.75 19.89 -11.44
CA THR A 244 15.27 20.93 -10.53
C THR A 244 15.40 20.41 -9.10
N ALA A 245 14.47 19.59 -8.62
CA ALA A 245 14.57 18.97 -7.31
C ALA A 245 15.73 17.95 -7.25
N ALA A 246 15.90 17.14 -8.29
CA ALA A 246 17.00 16.18 -8.42
C ALA A 246 18.38 16.87 -8.38
N VAL A 247 18.54 17.96 -9.13
CA VAL A 247 19.80 18.75 -9.11
C VAL A 247 20.07 19.34 -7.72
N ARG A 248 19.03 19.83 -7.03
CA ARG A 248 19.19 20.35 -5.65
C ARG A 248 19.57 19.24 -4.66
N SER A 249 18.97 18.06 -4.81
CA SER A 249 19.33 16.87 -4.03
C SER A 249 20.75 16.43 -4.30
N ALA A 250 21.13 16.30 -5.57
CA ALA A 250 22.49 15.91 -6.00
C ALA A 250 23.57 16.85 -5.47
N ARG A 251 23.34 18.18 -5.46
CA ARG A 251 24.31 19.16 -4.91
C ARG A 251 24.62 18.94 -3.43
N ILE A 252 23.62 18.56 -2.61
CA ILE A 252 23.89 18.26 -1.20
C ILE A 252 24.64 16.95 -1.04
N TRP A 253 24.28 15.91 -1.80
CA TRP A 253 25.01 14.66 -1.79
C TRP A 253 26.47 14.85 -2.24
N SER A 254 26.71 15.63 -3.31
CA SER A 254 28.07 15.99 -3.74
C SER A 254 28.84 16.75 -2.65
N LEU A 255 28.17 17.65 -1.91
CA LEU A 255 28.82 18.35 -0.79
C LEU A 255 29.20 17.38 0.34
N ILE A 256 28.30 16.44 0.70
CA ILE A 256 28.59 15.41 1.70
C ILE A 256 29.80 14.58 1.25
N SER A 257 29.79 14.09 0.00
CA SER A 257 30.92 13.33 -0.57
C SER A 257 32.20 14.12 -0.58
N ALA A 258 32.18 15.42 -0.94
CA ALA A 258 33.35 16.28 -0.90
C ALA A 258 33.89 16.45 0.53
N VAL A 259 33.02 16.64 1.52
CA VAL A 259 33.42 16.74 2.94
C VAL A 259 34.03 15.42 3.42
N GLN A 260 33.47 14.28 3.02
CA GLN A 260 33.99 12.95 3.37
C GLN A 260 35.34 12.61 2.76
N VAL A 261 35.76 13.27 1.69
CA VAL A 261 37.11 13.13 1.10
C VAL A 261 38.07 14.18 1.64
N LEU A 262 37.61 15.43 1.72
CA LEU A 262 38.46 16.55 2.10
C LEU A 262 38.90 16.49 3.56
N LEU A 263 37.98 16.25 4.48
CA LEU A 263 38.29 16.29 5.92
C LEU A 263 39.24 15.15 6.36
N PRO A 264 38.98 13.87 6.00
CA PRO A 264 39.97 12.82 6.27
C PRO A 264 41.32 13.08 5.62
N GLY A 265 41.34 13.64 4.40
CA GLY A 265 42.58 14.04 3.74
C GLY A 265 43.35 15.09 4.50
N LEU A 266 42.67 16.12 5.05
CA LEU A 266 43.31 17.14 5.90
C LEU A 266 43.80 16.53 7.23
N LEU A 267 43.04 15.65 7.84
CA LEU A 267 43.48 14.93 9.05
C LEU A 267 44.73 14.10 8.76
N LEU A 268 44.75 13.42 7.63
CA LEU A 268 45.91 12.63 7.20
C LEU A 268 47.16 13.49 6.99
N ILE A 269 47.02 14.63 6.33
CA ILE A 269 48.14 15.60 6.14
C ILE A 269 48.65 16.07 7.52
N ALA A 270 47.74 16.39 8.46
CA ALA A 270 48.12 16.82 9.80
C ALA A 270 48.86 15.70 10.57
N VAL A 271 48.38 14.45 10.47
CA VAL A 271 49.03 13.29 11.11
C VAL A 271 50.40 13.03 10.52
N VAL A 272 50.57 13.09 9.18
CA VAL A 272 51.84 12.88 8.51
C VAL A 272 52.84 14.00 8.86
N TRP A 273 52.42 15.27 8.75
CA TRP A 273 53.24 16.40 9.07
C TRP A 273 53.77 16.38 10.51
N TYR A 274 52.84 16.18 11.46
CA TYR A 274 53.20 16.11 12.88
C TYR A 274 54.00 14.85 13.20
N GLY A 275 53.68 13.72 12.57
CA GLY A 275 54.43 12.47 12.72
C GLY A 275 55.87 12.54 12.21
N ILE A 276 56.11 13.19 11.05
CA ILE A 276 57.48 13.42 10.53
C ILE A 276 58.30 14.28 11.53
N GLU A 277 57.68 15.29 12.13
CA GLU A 277 58.39 16.14 13.10
C GLU A 277 58.76 15.34 14.37
N LEU A 278 57.86 14.47 14.86
CA LEU A 278 58.12 13.56 15.99
C LEU A 278 59.18 12.51 15.63
N ALA A 279 59.20 12.01 14.41
CA ALA A 279 60.22 11.06 13.92
C ALA A 279 61.60 11.71 13.84
N ARG A 280 61.70 12.97 13.35
CA ARG A 280 62.93 13.76 13.33
C ARG A 280 63.49 13.99 14.73
N GLN A 281 62.62 14.13 15.73
CA GLN A 281 63.00 14.25 17.15
C GLN A 281 63.39 12.90 17.79
N GLY A 282 63.29 11.79 17.04
CA GLY A 282 63.56 10.45 17.55
C GLY A 282 62.52 9.94 18.54
N ARG A 283 61.32 10.56 18.59
CA ARG A 283 60.24 10.22 19.54
C ARG A 283 59.34 9.10 19.06
N ILE A 284 59.30 8.85 17.75
CA ILE A 284 58.60 7.76 17.13
C ILE A 284 59.44 7.06 16.09
N THR A 285 59.18 5.77 15.85
CA THR A 285 59.79 4.97 14.81
C THR A 285 59.09 5.12 13.49
N VAL A 286 59.77 4.73 12.38
CA VAL A 286 59.15 4.71 11.05
C VAL A 286 57.95 3.78 10.99
N GLY A 287 58.05 2.62 11.65
CA GLY A 287 56.94 1.65 11.72
C GLY A 287 55.72 2.20 12.45
N GLU A 288 55.93 2.96 13.52
CA GLU A 288 54.81 3.61 14.25
C GLU A 288 54.14 4.69 13.40
N LEU A 289 54.89 5.49 12.64
CA LEU A 289 54.32 6.48 11.73
C LEU A 289 53.48 5.81 10.64
N VAL A 290 53.96 4.73 10.03
CA VAL A 290 53.23 3.95 9.04
C VAL A 290 51.98 3.32 9.62
N THR A 291 52.05 2.82 10.85
CA THR A 291 50.87 2.27 11.58
C THR A 291 49.77 3.32 11.70
N VAL A 292 50.11 4.51 12.24
CA VAL A 292 49.09 5.55 12.47
C VAL A 292 48.55 6.10 11.15
N TYR A 293 49.42 6.32 10.15
CA TYR A 293 49.02 6.73 8.80
C TYR A 293 47.99 5.77 8.20
N SER A 294 48.31 4.47 8.18
CA SER A 294 47.45 3.44 7.63
C SER A 294 46.17 3.26 8.44
N ALA A 295 46.22 3.42 9.78
CA ALA A 295 45.07 3.39 10.62
C ALA A 295 44.06 4.51 10.32
N VAL A 296 44.54 5.74 10.07
CA VAL A 296 43.68 6.88 9.66
C VAL A 296 43.00 6.62 8.33
N MET A 297 43.73 6.06 7.37
CA MET A 297 43.18 5.68 6.06
C MET A 297 42.07 4.66 6.17
N ILE A 298 42.28 3.59 6.93
CA ILE A 298 41.31 2.49 7.10
C ILE A 298 40.11 2.94 7.95
N LEU A 299 40.30 3.83 8.92
CA LEU A 299 39.26 4.27 9.81
C LEU A 299 38.11 5.03 9.11
N ASN A 300 38.34 5.53 7.87
CA ASN A 300 37.27 6.05 7.04
C ASN A 300 36.23 5.00 6.63
N TYR A 301 36.60 3.72 6.57
CA TYR A 301 35.68 2.63 6.21
C TYR A 301 34.55 2.42 7.23
N PRO A 302 34.77 2.28 8.53
CA PRO A 302 33.71 2.23 9.53
C PRO A 302 32.80 3.49 9.55
N LEU A 303 33.35 4.67 9.24
CA LEU A 303 32.56 5.91 9.22
C LEU A 303 31.47 5.93 8.16
N ARG A 304 31.60 5.20 7.05
CA ARG A 304 30.56 5.08 6.02
C ARG A 304 29.29 4.46 6.57
N HIS A 305 29.37 3.59 7.57
CA HIS A 305 28.19 2.98 8.21
C HIS A 305 27.37 3.96 9.05
N PHE A 306 27.93 5.14 9.41
CA PHE A 306 27.17 6.22 10.05
C PHE A 306 26.21 6.89 9.04
N GLU A 307 26.63 7.01 7.79
CA GLU A 307 25.78 7.49 6.71
C GLU A 307 24.72 6.45 6.35
N GLU A 308 25.12 5.18 6.22
CA GLU A 308 24.23 4.06 5.91
C GLU A 308 23.07 3.97 6.89
N ILE A 309 23.33 4.03 8.21
CA ILE A 309 22.25 3.96 9.22
C ILE A 309 21.33 5.19 9.15
N ALA A 310 21.86 6.38 8.87
CA ALA A 310 21.08 7.59 8.72
C ALA A 310 20.15 7.50 7.51
N MET A 311 20.66 6.97 6.39
CA MET A 311 19.86 6.70 5.20
C MET A 311 18.81 5.64 5.47
N ALA A 312 19.20 4.49 6.01
CA ALA A 312 18.30 3.38 6.34
C ALA A 312 17.16 3.85 7.27
N TYR A 313 17.45 4.65 8.29
CA TYR A 313 16.45 5.25 9.18
C TYR A 313 15.52 6.22 8.44
N SER A 314 16.06 7.07 7.57
CA SER A 314 15.26 8.02 6.79
C SER A 314 14.26 7.32 5.88
N PHE A 315 14.66 6.21 5.24
CA PHE A 315 13.79 5.41 4.37
C PHE A 315 12.80 4.56 5.15
N SER A 316 13.22 3.97 6.26
CA SER A 316 12.39 3.05 7.04
C SER A 316 11.36 3.77 7.92
N ARG A 317 11.63 5.00 8.37
CA ARG A 317 10.73 5.75 9.25
C ARG A 317 9.33 5.96 8.63
N PRO A 318 9.15 6.49 7.40
CA PRO A 318 7.83 6.63 6.80
C PRO A 318 7.19 5.28 6.50
N SER A 319 7.96 4.27 6.08
CA SER A 319 7.49 2.91 5.85
C SER A 319 6.98 2.25 7.14
N ALA A 320 7.72 2.38 8.22
CA ALA A 320 7.31 1.92 9.55
C ALA A 320 6.07 2.68 10.08
N GLN A 321 5.90 3.94 9.72
CA GLN A 321 4.73 4.72 10.11
C GLN A 321 3.48 4.25 9.36
N ARG A 322 3.57 3.91 8.06
CA ARG A 322 2.47 3.30 7.31
C ARG A 322 2.13 1.91 7.85
N ALA A 323 3.13 1.05 8.08
CA ALA A 323 2.93 -0.26 8.68
C ALA A 323 2.27 -0.15 10.07
N ALA A 324 2.74 0.76 10.93
CA ALA A 324 2.14 1.01 12.24
C ALA A 324 0.69 1.50 12.14
N ARG A 325 0.36 2.35 11.15
CA ARG A 325 -1.02 2.78 10.89
C ARG A 325 -1.92 1.59 10.58
N VAL A 326 -1.52 0.73 9.65
CA VAL A 326 -2.32 -0.47 9.30
C VAL A 326 -2.47 -1.41 10.51
N LEU A 327 -1.38 -1.63 11.26
CA LEU A 327 -1.38 -2.49 12.44
C LEU A 327 -2.19 -1.93 13.62
N SER A 328 -2.36 -0.60 13.70
CA SER A 328 -3.14 0.07 14.76
C SER A 328 -4.64 0.14 14.47
N LEU A 329 -5.08 -0.21 13.25
CA LEU A 329 -6.50 -0.25 12.93
C LEU A 329 -7.19 -1.32 13.76
N GLU A 330 -8.18 -0.94 14.55
CA GLU A 330 -9.00 -1.86 15.33
C GLU A 330 -10.37 -2.04 14.68
N ARG A 331 -10.99 -3.18 14.91
CA ARG A 331 -12.40 -3.33 14.55
C ARG A 331 -13.23 -2.41 15.44
N VAL A 332 -14.29 -1.84 14.88
CA VAL A 332 -15.17 -0.92 15.63
C VAL A 332 -15.86 -1.67 16.75
N THR A 333 -16.13 -2.97 16.56
CA THR A 333 -16.79 -3.83 17.54
C THR A 333 -15.92 -5.08 17.77
N GLU A 334 -15.51 -5.34 19.01
CA GLU A 334 -14.92 -6.64 19.34
C GLU A 334 -16.04 -7.68 19.44
N PRO A 335 -15.82 -8.91 18.97
CA PRO A 335 -16.82 -9.97 19.12
C PRO A 335 -17.19 -10.12 20.59
N GLY A 336 -18.45 -9.98 20.93
CA GLY A 336 -18.97 -10.24 22.26
C GLY A 336 -18.70 -11.69 22.67
N GLY A 337 -18.63 -11.93 23.96
CA GLY A 337 -18.24 -13.21 24.53
C GLY A 337 -19.26 -14.37 24.39
N LEU A 338 -20.23 -14.27 23.50
CA LEU A 338 -21.16 -15.37 23.22
C LEU A 338 -20.43 -16.47 22.45
N ARG A 339 -20.14 -17.57 23.12
CA ARG A 339 -19.71 -18.83 22.50
C ARG A 339 -20.94 -19.55 21.90
N ALA A 340 -21.49 -18.98 20.83
CA ALA A 340 -22.44 -19.76 20.03
C ALA A 340 -21.63 -20.77 19.20
N ALA A 341 -21.83 -22.04 19.46
CA ALA A 341 -21.16 -23.13 18.76
C ALA A 341 -21.69 -23.32 17.32
N GLU A 342 -22.87 -22.78 17.03
CA GLU A 342 -23.56 -22.85 15.73
C GLU A 342 -24.07 -21.47 15.34
N ALA A 343 -24.16 -21.23 14.04
CA ALA A 343 -24.74 -20.01 13.49
C ALA A 343 -26.22 -19.93 13.87
N PRO A 344 -26.72 -18.78 14.40
CA PRO A 344 -28.15 -18.64 14.68
C PRO A 344 -28.90 -18.66 13.36
N ALA A 345 -30.03 -19.44 13.35
CA ALA A 345 -30.95 -19.45 12.23
C ALA A 345 -32.15 -18.53 12.56
N GLY A 346 -32.69 -17.86 11.56
CA GLY A 346 -33.88 -17.03 11.76
C GLY A 346 -33.95 -15.81 10.85
N ASP A 347 -34.76 -14.83 11.25
CA ASP A 347 -34.97 -13.60 10.52
C ASP A 347 -33.70 -12.72 10.58
N LEU A 348 -33.39 -12.10 9.44
CA LEU A 348 -32.34 -11.06 9.38
C LEU A 348 -32.98 -9.68 9.54
N TYR A 349 -32.64 -8.96 10.61
CA TYR A 349 -33.25 -7.68 10.95
C TYR A 349 -32.22 -6.59 11.17
N ASP A 350 -32.40 -5.48 10.47
CA ASP A 350 -31.60 -4.27 10.69
C ASP A 350 -32.40 -3.23 11.50
N PRO A 351 -32.03 -2.96 12.75
CA PRO A 351 -32.73 -2.02 13.61
C PRO A 351 -32.60 -0.56 13.19
N VAL A 352 -31.62 -0.21 12.34
CA VAL A 352 -31.41 1.18 11.87
C VAL A 352 -32.34 1.53 10.73
N THR A 353 -32.45 0.66 9.74
CA THR A 353 -33.32 0.88 8.58
C THR A 353 -34.75 0.35 8.82
N GLY A 354 -34.93 -0.54 9.80
CA GLY A 354 -36.16 -1.27 10.02
C GLY A 354 -36.39 -2.41 9.02
N LEU A 355 -35.35 -2.77 8.24
CA LEU A 355 -35.44 -3.85 7.27
C LEU A 355 -35.54 -5.20 7.99
N LEU A 356 -36.58 -5.95 7.68
CA LEU A 356 -36.82 -7.33 8.11
C LEU A 356 -36.82 -8.24 6.88
N ALA A 357 -35.93 -9.20 6.82
CA ALA A 357 -35.93 -10.31 5.87
C ALA A 357 -36.30 -11.60 6.62
N PRO A 358 -37.54 -12.13 6.42
CA PRO A 358 -38.00 -13.32 7.12
C PRO A 358 -37.20 -14.56 6.76
N ALA A 359 -37.00 -15.44 7.72
CA ALA A 359 -36.31 -16.71 7.55
C ALA A 359 -36.90 -17.53 6.40
N GLY A 360 -36.03 -18.13 5.61
CA GLY A 360 -36.43 -19.04 4.53
C GLY A 360 -37.15 -18.41 3.34
N ARG A 361 -37.13 -17.07 3.22
CA ARG A 361 -37.78 -16.33 2.11
C ARG A 361 -36.78 -15.54 1.28
N LEU A 362 -37.14 -15.32 0.02
CA LEU A 362 -36.48 -14.41 -0.88
C LEU A 362 -37.04 -12.99 -0.72
N THR A 363 -36.29 -12.09 -0.10
CA THR A 363 -36.68 -10.69 0.10
C THR A 363 -35.92 -9.82 -0.88
N ALA A 364 -36.59 -9.11 -1.75
CA ALA A 364 -35.97 -8.10 -2.61
C ALA A 364 -36.03 -6.72 -1.94
N VAL A 365 -34.94 -5.95 -2.05
CA VAL A 365 -34.83 -4.62 -1.48
C VAL A 365 -34.55 -3.63 -2.62
N VAL A 366 -35.38 -2.60 -2.72
CA VAL A 366 -35.21 -1.51 -3.70
C VAL A 366 -34.77 -0.25 -2.98
N CYS A 367 -33.62 0.27 -3.39
CA CYS A 367 -33.07 1.56 -2.93
C CYS A 367 -33.01 2.53 -4.11
N GLY A 368 -33.46 3.77 -3.93
CA GLY A 368 -33.37 4.80 -4.96
C GLY A 368 -31.93 5.29 -5.19
N ASP A 369 -31.05 5.14 -4.20
CA ASP A 369 -29.65 5.52 -4.23
C ASP A 369 -28.78 4.23 -4.22
N PRO A 370 -27.95 4.02 -5.26
CA PRO A 370 -27.04 2.86 -5.34
C PRO A 370 -25.99 2.82 -4.20
N ASP A 371 -25.54 3.99 -3.74
CA ASP A 371 -24.59 4.07 -2.61
C ASP A 371 -25.25 3.65 -1.30
N LEU A 372 -26.54 3.94 -1.14
CA LEU A 372 -27.33 3.47 -0.01
C LEU A 372 -27.51 1.94 -0.05
N ALA A 373 -27.73 1.37 -1.23
CA ALA A 373 -27.83 -0.07 -1.42
C ALA A 373 -26.57 -0.79 -0.97
N GLY A 374 -25.39 -0.35 -1.45
CA GLY A 374 -24.10 -0.93 -1.06
C GLY A 374 -23.83 -0.80 0.45
N ARG A 375 -24.13 0.36 1.07
CA ARG A 375 -23.99 0.56 2.52
C ARG A 375 -24.94 -0.37 3.31
N LEU A 376 -26.15 -0.59 2.82
CA LEU A 376 -27.12 -1.50 3.44
C LEU A 376 -26.67 -2.95 3.30
N ALA A 377 -26.20 -3.38 2.13
CA ALA A 377 -25.64 -4.71 1.91
C ALA A 377 -24.52 -5.03 2.90
N ASP A 378 -23.57 -4.11 2.99
CA ASP A 378 -22.47 -4.20 3.94
C ASP A 378 -22.91 -4.31 5.39
N ARG A 379 -23.88 -3.48 5.77
CA ARG A 379 -24.41 -3.45 7.11
C ARG A 379 -25.10 -4.78 7.44
N LEU A 380 -25.89 -5.34 6.51
CA LEU A 380 -26.53 -6.66 6.66
C LEU A 380 -25.50 -7.77 6.86
N GLY A 381 -24.29 -7.63 6.32
CA GLY A 381 -23.16 -8.53 6.55
C GLY A 381 -22.45 -8.34 7.90
N GLY A 382 -22.97 -7.50 8.79
CA GLY A 382 -22.34 -7.20 10.08
C GLY A 382 -21.09 -6.31 9.98
N HIS A 383 -20.92 -5.61 8.86
CA HIS A 383 -19.86 -4.62 8.71
C HIS A 383 -20.32 -3.26 9.23
N PRO A 384 -19.65 -2.68 10.26
CA PRO A 384 -20.03 -1.38 10.77
C PRO A 384 -19.87 -0.31 9.69
N THR A 385 -20.94 0.40 9.39
CA THR A 385 -20.92 1.60 8.57
C THR A 385 -20.57 2.78 9.47
N ASP A 386 -19.52 3.52 9.16
CA ASP A 386 -19.12 4.72 9.90
C ASP A 386 -20.24 5.77 9.82
N ALA A 387 -20.94 5.95 10.95
CA ALA A 387 -21.95 6.97 11.11
C ALA A 387 -21.32 8.25 11.63
N ASP A 388 -20.43 8.89 10.86
CA ASP A 388 -20.00 10.25 11.14
C ASP A 388 -20.49 11.19 10.02
N PRO A 389 -21.52 12.02 10.29
CA PRO A 389 -21.98 13.01 9.32
C PRO A 389 -20.97 14.14 9.04
N GLY A 390 -19.91 14.26 9.87
CA GLY A 390 -18.85 15.27 9.71
C GLY A 390 -17.76 14.91 8.70
N THR A 391 -17.57 13.61 8.37
CA THR A 391 -16.58 13.14 7.40
C THR A 391 -17.09 13.13 5.95
N ARG A 392 -18.37 13.42 5.73
CA ARG A 392 -19.01 13.37 4.40
C ARG A 392 -18.44 14.37 3.38
N SER A 393 -17.69 15.40 3.79
CA SER A 393 -17.11 16.36 2.84
C SER A 393 -15.70 16.01 2.40
N ALA A 394 -14.97 15.18 3.15
CA ALA A 394 -13.62 14.78 2.82
C ALA A 394 -13.58 13.46 2.02
N SER A 395 -14.52 12.53 2.29
CA SER A 395 -14.54 11.22 1.61
C SER A 395 -15.17 11.25 0.21
N ALA A 396 -16.07 12.21 -0.06
CA ALA A 396 -16.67 12.35 -1.40
C ALA A 396 -15.70 12.93 -2.44
N SER A 397 -14.71 13.73 -2.00
CA SER A 397 -13.62 14.19 -2.88
C SER A 397 -12.51 13.13 -3.03
N ASP A 398 -12.30 12.30 -2.00
CA ASP A 398 -11.28 11.25 -2.02
C ASP A 398 -11.77 9.95 -2.69
N SER A 399 -13.06 9.63 -2.64
CA SER A 399 -13.60 8.46 -3.34
C SER A 399 -13.70 8.69 -4.86
N ALA A 400 -13.93 9.94 -5.30
CA ALA A 400 -13.89 10.28 -6.72
C ALA A 400 -12.45 10.25 -7.27
N SER A 401 -11.44 10.60 -6.47
CA SER A 401 -10.03 10.49 -6.83
C SER A 401 -9.50 9.06 -6.70
N ALA A 402 -10.01 8.27 -5.74
CA ALA A 402 -9.60 6.88 -5.53
C ALA A 402 -10.19 5.92 -6.58
N SER A 403 -11.41 6.15 -7.04
CA SER A 403 -11.99 5.35 -8.14
C SER A 403 -11.37 5.67 -9.50
N ALA A 404 -10.91 6.92 -9.71
CA ALA A 404 -10.17 7.29 -10.92
C ALA A 404 -8.73 6.72 -10.90
N SER A 405 -8.06 6.65 -9.73
CA SER A 405 -6.72 6.09 -9.60
C SER A 405 -6.70 4.55 -9.65
N ALA A 406 -7.76 3.88 -9.21
CA ALA A 406 -7.84 2.40 -9.27
C ALA A 406 -8.05 1.88 -10.70
N SER A 407 -8.72 2.65 -11.57
CA SER A 407 -8.88 2.28 -12.98
C SER A 407 -7.66 2.60 -13.86
N ALA A 408 -6.77 3.51 -13.40
CA ALA A 408 -5.58 3.91 -14.13
C ALA A 408 -4.34 3.04 -13.84
N SER A 409 -4.26 2.38 -12.66
CA SER A 409 -3.11 1.54 -12.31
C SER A 409 -3.11 0.18 -13.03
N ASP A 410 -4.24 -0.22 -13.59
CA ASP A 410 -4.41 -1.57 -14.17
C ASP A 410 -3.90 -1.72 -15.62
N SER A 411 -3.56 -0.61 -16.30
CA SER A 411 -3.05 -0.69 -17.68
C SER A 411 -1.54 -0.47 -17.84
N ALA A 412 -0.84 -0.07 -16.78
CA ALA A 412 0.59 0.27 -16.83
C ALA A 412 1.54 -0.82 -16.30
N SER A 413 1.04 -1.92 -15.71
CA SER A 413 1.90 -2.90 -15.07
C SER A 413 2.48 -4.01 -15.97
N ALA A 414 2.22 -3.98 -17.28
CA ALA A 414 2.68 -5.03 -18.19
C ALA A 414 3.99 -4.72 -18.95
N SER A 415 4.54 -3.49 -18.87
CA SER A 415 5.74 -3.13 -19.65
C SER A 415 6.95 -2.62 -18.85
N ASP A 416 6.83 -2.39 -17.53
CA ASP A 416 7.89 -1.70 -16.77
C ASP A 416 8.63 -2.53 -15.70
N SER A 417 8.41 -3.85 -15.63
CA SER A 417 9.18 -4.69 -14.71
C SER A 417 10.66 -4.91 -15.11
N ALA A 418 11.09 -4.42 -16.27
CA ALA A 418 12.44 -4.63 -16.77
C ALA A 418 13.40 -3.44 -16.54
N SER A 419 12.92 -2.22 -16.26
CA SER A 419 13.80 -1.04 -16.16
C SER A 419 14.01 -0.48 -14.74
N ALA A 420 13.21 -0.90 -13.77
CA ALA A 420 13.32 -0.41 -12.39
C ALA A 420 14.32 -1.17 -11.51
N SER A 421 14.76 -2.36 -11.91
CA SER A 421 15.72 -3.17 -11.15
C SER A 421 17.19 -2.86 -11.41
N ALA A 422 17.51 -2.09 -12.44
CA ALA A 422 18.90 -1.80 -12.83
C ALA A 422 19.54 -0.61 -12.11
N SER A 423 18.78 0.27 -11.46
CA SER A 423 19.33 1.46 -10.82
C SER A 423 19.55 1.37 -9.30
N ALA A 424 19.18 0.26 -8.66
CA ALA A 424 19.33 0.08 -7.22
C ALA A 424 20.51 -0.81 -6.78
N SER A 425 21.20 -1.46 -7.72
CA SER A 425 22.28 -2.42 -7.41
C SER A 425 23.70 -1.87 -7.53
N ASP A 426 23.90 -0.64 -7.97
CA ASP A 426 25.24 -0.09 -8.23
C ASP A 426 25.93 0.62 -7.05
N SER A 427 25.39 0.51 -5.82
CA SER A 427 26.05 1.15 -4.68
C SER A 427 26.65 0.19 -3.65
N ALA A 428 26.76 -1.08 -3.92
CA ALA A 428 27.29 -2.03 -2.93
C ALA A 428 28.16 -3.11 -3.57
N SER A 429 29.31 -2.77 -4.07
CA SER A 429 30.52 -3.60 -4.00
C SER A 429 31.60 -3.03 -4.94
N ALA A 430 32.40 -2.11 -4.46
CA ALA A 430 33.74 -1.94 -4.97
C ALA A 430 34.69 -2.66 -4.01
N SER A 431 34.90 -3.94 -4.25
CA SER A 431 36.11 -4.62 -3.81
C SER A 431 37.00 -4.75 -5.05
N ASP A 432 37.99 -3.89 -5.12
CA ASP A 432 39.10 -3.99 -6.06
C ASP A 432 39.78 -5.35 -5.91
N SER A 433 39.72 -6.14 -6.93
CA SER A 433 40.74 -7.14 -7.24
C SER A 433 41.15 -6.90 -8.68
N ALA A 434 42.35 -6.29 -8.80
CA ALA A 434 43.03 -6.10 -10.04
C ALA A 434 43.36 -7.43 -10.70
N SER A 435 42.93 -7.62 -11.94
CA SER A 435 43.64 -8.44 -12.91
C SER A 435 43.36 -7.87 -14.31
N ALA A 436 44.44 -7.41 -14.91
CA ALA A 436 44.47 -6.87 -16.25
C ALA A 436 44.18 -7.96 -17.30
N SER A 437 43.37 -7.62 -18.28
CA SER A 437 43.58 -8.10 -19.65
C SER A 437 42.90 -7.13 -20.62
N ASP A 438 43.74 -6.57 -21.49
CA ASP A 438 43.41 -5.74 -22.62
C ASP A 438 42.49 -6.42 -23.63
N SER A 439 41.51 -5.69 -24.11
CA SER A 439 41.24 -5.65 -25.55
C SER A 439 40.36 -4.44 -25.88
N ALA A 440 40.96 -3.56 -26.68
CA ALA A 440 40.35 -2.39 -27.26
C ALA A 440 39.38 -2.75 -28.39
N SER A 441 38.28 -2.01 -28.46
CA SER A 441 37.72 -1.61 -29.75
C SER A 441 36.89 -0.34 -29.58
N ALA A 442 37.37 0.72 -30.17
CA ALA A 442 36.72 2.01 -30.32
C ALA A 442 35.65 1.95 -31.41
N SER A 443 34.62 2.69 -31.24
CA SER A 443 33.92 3.32 -32.35
C SER A 443 33.23 4.60 -31.87
N ASP A 444 33.86 5.71 -32.32
CA ASP A 444 33.36 7.07 -32.30
C ASP A 444 32.08 7.21 -33.14
N SER A 445 31.18 8.01 -32.66
CA SER A 445 30.49 8.97 -33.52
C SER A 445 29.93 10.13 -32.68
N ALA A 446 30.68 11.21 -32.70
CA ALA A 446 30.25 12.54 -32.30
C ALA A 446 29.43 13.17 -33.41
N SER A 447 28.36 13.84 -33.11
CA SER A 447 27.90 14.97 -33.88
C SER A 447 27.30 16.03 -32.97
N ALA A 448 28.11 17.10 -32.85
CA ALA A 448 27.70 18.36 -32.31
C ALA A 448 27.02 19.19 -33.40
N SER A 449 25.96 19.86 -33.02
CA SER A 449 25.55 21.09 -33.72
C SER A 449 25.02 22.08 -32.70
N ALA A 450 25.81 23.08 -32.47
CA ALA A 450 25.48 24.33 -31.83
C ALA A 450 24.75 25.22 -32.83
N SER A 451 23.77 25.94 -32.38
CA SER A 451 23.36 27.21 -32.97
C SER A 451 22.88 28.14 -31.89
N ASP A 452 23.69 29.13 -31.61
CA ASP A 452 23.38 30.35 -30.91
C ASP A 452 22.33 31.17 -31.69
N SER A 453 21.43 31.78 -30.99
CA SER A 453 20.92 33.10 -31.35
C SER A 453 20.37 33.82 -30.13
N ASP A 454 21.12 34.84 -29.72
CA ASP A 454 20.71 35.94 -28.88
C ASP A 454 19.53 36.70 -29.44
N SER A 455 18.62 37.11 -28.58
CA SER A 455 18.10 38.48 -28.67
C SER A 455 17.45 38.88 -27.33
N ALA A 456 18.04 39.88 -26.79
CA ALA A 456 17.58 40.66 -25.65
C ALA A 456 16.39 41.54 -26.04
N SER A 457 15.43 41.71 -25.14
CA SER A 457 14.84 43.04 -24.93
C SER A 457 14.21 43.14 -23.55
N ALA A 458 14.65 44.15 -22.87
CA ALA A 458 14.20 44.66 -21.62
C ALA A 458 12.85 45.42 -21.77
N SER A 459 12.03 45.38 -20.77
CA SER A 459 11.34 46.59 -20.31
C SER A 459 10.79 46.42 -18.90
N ALA A 460 11.11 47.43 -18.12
CA ALA A 460 10.79 47.65 -16.73
C ALA A 460 9.41 48.27 -16.55
N SER A 461 8.88 48.13 -15.39
CA SER A 461 8.14 49.05 -14.49
C SER A 461 7.10 48.24 -13.76
N GLY A 462 6.87 48.35 -12.51
CA GLY A 462 7.11 49.35 -11.50
C GLY A 462 6.16 49.12 -10.36
N ASN A 463 6.71 49.31 -9.17
CA ASN A 463 6.03 49.82 -7.98
C ASN A 463 4.85 49.14 -7.33
N GLY A 464 5.03 48.83 -6.04
CA GLY A 464 3.97 48.54 -5.07
C GLY A 464 4.52 48.13 -3.72
N SER A 465 4.96 49.10 -2.93
CA SER A 465 5.31 49.02 -1.50
C SER A 465 4.12 48.60 -0.65
N GLY A 466 4.34 47.68 0.27
CA GLY A 466 3.41 47.32 1.33
C GLY A 466 4.15 46.70 2.51
N SER A 467 4.52 47.55 3.46
CA SER A 467 5.05 47.20 4.77
C SER A 467 3.98 46.55 5.63
N GLY A 468 4.34 45.49 6.31
CA GLY A 468 3.48 44.84 7.32
C GLY A 468 4.34 44.04 8.29
N SER A 469 4.52 44.63 9.41
CA SER A 469 5.23 44.28 10.61
C SER A 469 5.05 42.88 11.12
N ASP A 470 6.20 42.25 11.47
CA ASP A 470 6.31 41.14 12.40
C ASP A 470 5.74 41.45 13.75
N SER A 471 4.94 40.57 14.26
CA SER A 471 4.68 40.44 15.69
C SER A 471 4.64 38.97 16.05
N ASP A 472 5.75 38.47 16.55
CA ASP A 472 5.84 37.24 17.34
C ASP A 472 4.90 37.36 18.54
N SER A 473 3.97 36.43 18.62
CA SER A 473 3.30 36.10 19.86
C SER A 473 3.30 34.60 20.04
N ASP A 474 4.29 34.17 20.77
CA ASP A 474 4.41 32.90 21.45
C ASP A 474 3.22 32.75 22.40
N SER A 475 2.27 31.89 22.07
CA SER A 475 1.25 31.42 23.00
C SER A 475 1.32 29.92 23.09
N GLY A 476 2.07 29.44 24.07
CA GLY A 476 2.07 28.09 24.56
C GLY A 476 0.66 27.60 24.88
N SER A 477 0.07 26.84 23.99
CA SER A 477 -1.14 26.06 24.23
C SER A 477 -0.76 24.74 24.88
N GLY A 478 -0.84 24.68 26.20
CA GLY A 478 -0.83 23.47 26.99
C GLY A 478 -1.94 22.53 26.49
N ARG A 479 -1.55 21.43 25.84
CA ARG A 479 -2.45 20.31 25.55
C ARG A 479 -2.83 19.65 26.87
N ASN A 480 -4.04 19.92 27.30
CA ASN A 480 -4.73 19.20 28.37
C ASN A 480 -4.89 17.72 27.95
N PRO A 481 -4.38 16.74 28.70
CA PRO A 481 -4.47 15.33 28.32
C PRO A 481 -5.84 14.67 28.61
N ASP A 482 -6.83 15.42 29.10
CA ASP A 482 -8.16 14.90 29.49
C ASP A 482 -9.31 15.47 28.64
N LYS A 483 -9.18 15.41 27.29
CA LYS A 483 -10.39 15.27 26.47
C LYS A 483 -10.61 13.78 26.25
N ALA A 484 -11.35 13.17 27.16
CA ALA A 484 -12.03 11.92 26.92
C ALA A 484 -12.76 12.04 25.56
N ALA A 485 -12.36 11.20 24.61
CA ALA A 485 -13.09 11.03 23.36
C ALA A 485 -14.54 10.72 23.75
N THR A 486 -15.49 11.55 23.33
CA THR A 486 -16.91 11.25 23.42
C THR A 486 -17.10 9.86 22.80
N PRO A 487 -17.72 8.90 23.48
CA PRO A 487 -17.96 7.59 22.90
C PRO A 487 -18.79 7.81 21.64
N VAL A 488 -18.26 7.45 20.49
CA VAL A 488 -19.02 7.32 19.24
C VAL A 488 -20.13 6.34 19.57
N THR A 489 -21.36 6.78 19.55
CA THR A 489 -22.51 5.92 19.80
C THR A 489 -22.54 4.92 18.64
N ALA A 490 -22.09 3.70 18.88
CA ALA A 490 -22.08 2.66 17.87
C ALA A 490 -23.55 2.43 17.45
N LEU A 491 -23.80 2.37 16.12
CA LEU A 491 -25.12 2.01 15.61
C LEU A 491 -25.45 0.60 16.08
N PRO A 492 -26.73 0.31 16.40
CA PRO A 492 -27.13 -1.03 16.82
C PRO A 492 -26.81 -2.05 15.71
N SER A 493 -26.30 -3.21 16.10
CA SER A 493 -25.92 -4.30 15.21
C SER A 493 -27.13 -4.90 14.51
N VAL A 494 -26.89 -5.49 13.34
CA VAL A 494 -27.91 -6.32 12.66
C VAL A 494 -28.08 -7.62 13.42
N LEU A 495 -29.31 -8.06 13.52
CA LEU A 495 -29.73 -9.28 14.25
C LEU A 495 -29.97 -10.42 13.27
N LEU A 496 -29.42 -11.59 13.54
CA LEU A 496 -29.81 -12.86 12.88
C LEU A 496 -30.46 -13.77 13.93
N GLY A 497 -31.74 -14.15 13.73
CA GLY A 497 -32.47 -14.92 14.71
C GLY A 497 -32.56 -14.26 16.09
N GLY A 498 -32.52 -12.92 16.13
CA GLY A 498 -32.54 -12.13 17.36
C GLY A 498 -31.14 -11.95 18.03
N VAL A 499 -30.08 -12.53 17.48
CA VAL A 499 -28.69 -12.41 18.00
C VAL A 499 -27.96 -11.37 17.21
N PRO A 500 -27.33 -10.38 17.87
CA PRO A 500 -26.47 -9.37 17.20
C PRO A 500 -25.28 -10.02 16.51
N LEU A 501 -25.02 -9.70 15.23
CA LEU A 501 -23.93 -10.28 14.46
C LEU A 501 -22.54 -9.93 15.01
N ASP A 502 -22.39 -8.77 15.66
CA ASP A 502 -21.16 -8.33 16.29
C ASP A 502 -20.84 -9.04 17.62
N GLU A 503 -21.82 -9.69 18.25
CA GLU A 503 -21.63 -10.53 19.43
C GLU A 503 -21.18 -11.96 19.08
N LEU A 504 -21.32 -12.38 17.83
CA LEU A 504 -20.89 -13.70 17.36
C LEU A 504 -19.37 -13.75 17.14
N PRO A 505 -18.73 -14.92 17.37
CA PRO A 505 -17.37 -15.15 16.89
C PRO A 505 -17.28 -14.87 15.40
N LEU A 506 -16.17 -14.26 14.96
CA LEU A 506 -16.02 -13.81 13.58
C LEU A 506 -16.22 -14.90 12.54
N ASP A 507 -15.73 -16.11 12.82
CA ASP A 507 -15.87 -17.25 11.90
C ASP A 507 -17.33 -17.69 11.82
N THR A 508 -18.05 -17.70 12.94
CA THR A 508 -19.48 -18.01 12.99
C THR A 508 -20.31 -16.94 12.26
N ALA A 509 -20.02 -15.67 12.47
CA ALA A 509 -20.72 -14.58 11.78
C ALA A 509 -20.52 -14.62 10.26
N ARG A 510 -19.31 -14.94 9.80
CA ARG A 510 -18.97 -15.05 8.37
C ARG A 510 -19.63 -16.26 7.68
N THR A 511 -19.79 -17.36 8.39
CA THR A 511 -20.51 -18.53 7.86
C THR A 511 -22.02 -18.36 7.92
N ALA A 512 -22.53 -17.55 8.85
CA ALA A 512 -23.95 -17.27 9.00
C ALA A 512 -24.49 -16.34 7.92
N VAL A 513 -23.78 -15.23 7.65
CA VAL A 513 -24.20 -14.22 6.67
C VAL A 513 -23.09 -14.00 5.65
N LEU A 514 -23.37 -14.22 4.37
CA LEU A 514 -22.51 -13.91 3.25
C LEU A 514 -23.08 -12.74 2.46
N VAL A 515 -22.24 -11.75 2.17
CA VAL A 515 -22.57 -10.64 1.27
C VAL A 515 -21.76 -10.76 -0.01
N GLN A 516 -22.43 -10.67 -1.15
CA GLN A 516 -21.82 -10.55 -2.45
C GLN A 516 -21.97 -9.11 -2.95
N ASP A 517 -20.83 -8.46 -3.19
CA ASP A 517 -20.78 -7.09 -3.71
C ASP A 517 -21.26 -7.04 -5.18
N LYS A 518 -21.68 -5.85 -5.62
CA LYS A 518 -22.07 -5.53 -6.99
C LYS A 518 -20.93 -5.81 -8.00
N ASP A 519 -19.68 -5.46 -7.66
CA ASP A 519 -18.49 -5.71 -8.47
C ASP A 519 -17.62 -6.80 -7.83
N PRO A 520 -17.97 -8.06 -7.99
CA PRO A 520 -17.31 -9.15 -7.29
C PRO A 520 -15.90 -9.39 -7.82
N VAL A 521 -14.94 -9.57 -6.91
CA VAL A 521 -13.56 -9.91 -7.23
C VAL A 521 -13.40 -11.42 -7.27
N LEU A 522 -12.90 -11.93 -8.41
CA LEU A 522 -12.47 -13.31 -8.54
C LEU A 522 -10.97 -13.42 -8.24
N LEU A 523 -10.60 -14.35 -7.35
CA LEU A 523 -9.21 -14.65 -7.07
C LEU A 523 -8.58 -15.39 -8.26
N SER A 524 -7.28 -15.18 -8.47
CA SER A 524 -6.51 -15.93 -9.49
C SER A 524 -6.31 -17.37 -9.04
N GLY A 525 -6.50 -18.31 -9.94
CA GLY A 525 -6.39 -19.75 -9.67
C GLY A 525 -7.15 -20.56 -10.70
N THR A 526 -7.41 -21.83 -10.44
CA THR A 526 -8.30 -22.64 -11.26
C THR A 526 -9.77 -22.39 -10.90
N LEU A 527 -10.69 -22.77 -11.78
CA LEU A 527 -12.13 -22.70 -11.45
C LEU A 527 -12.46 -23.60 -10.26
N ALA A 528 -11.82 -24.78 -10.15
CA ALA A 528 -11.96 -25.65 -9.00
C ALA A 528 -11.55 -24.95 -7.70
N GLU A 529 -10.39 -24.26 -7.68
CA GLU A 529 -9.93 -23.50 -6.52
C GLU A 529 -10.86 -22.32 -6.19
N LEU A 530 -11.47 -21.68 -7.19
CA LEU A 530 -12.45 -20.60 -6.96
C LEU A 530 -13.71 -21.09 -6.25
N LEU A 531 -14.13 -22.33 -6.54
CA LEU A 531 -15.33 -22.95 -5.97
C LEU A 531 -15.04 -23.77 -4.71
N ASP A 532 -13.77 -24.00 -4.37
CA ASP A 532 -13.35 -24.64 -3.11
C ASP A 532 -13.43 -23.63 -1.95
N VAL A 533 -14.64 -23.42 -1.46
CA VAL A 533 -14.97 -22.48 -0.40
C VAL A 533 -15.55 -23.21 0.81
N PRO A 534 -15.40 -22.67 2.04
CA PRO A 534 -16.13 -23.19 3.21
C PRO A 534 -17.62 -23.20 2.91
N SER A 535 -18.24 -24.38 2.93
CA SER A 535 -19.63 -24.56 2.51
C SER A 535 -20.40 -25.47 3.46
N SER A 536 -21.73 -25.39 3.42
CA SER A 536 -22.62 -26.31 4.16
C SER A 536 -22.54 -27.76 3.64
N GLY A 537 -22.05 -27.95 2.40
CA GLY A 537 -22.04 -29.23 1.67
C GLY A 537 -23.42 -29.61 1.10
N SER A 538 -24.43 -28.79 1.25
CA SER A 538 -25.79 -29.05 0.74
C SER A 538 -25.92 -28.74 -0.76
N VAL A 539 -25.13 -27.81 -1.27
CA VAL A 539 -25.10 -27.36 -2.69
C VAL A 539 -23.83 -27.78 -3.37
N ARG A 540 -23.99 -28.57 -4.45
CA ARG A 540 -22.83 -28.98 -5.25
C ARG A 540 -22.39 -27.87 -6.23
N PRO A 541 -21.09 -27.77 -6.57
CA PRO A 541 -20.60 -26.79 -7.52
C PRO A 541 -21.35 -26.79 -8.85
N GLU A 542 -21.71 -27.96 -9.39
CA GLU A 542 -22.42 -28.07 -10.65
C GLU A 542 -23.84 -27.49 -10.58
N GLU A 543 -24.54 -27.69 -9.46
CA GLU A 543 -25.87 -27.12 -9.20
C GLU A 543 -25.83 -25.60 -9.09
N ALA A 544 -24.82 -25.06 -8.41
CA ALA A 544 -24.60 -23.63 -8.29
C ALA A 544 -24.24 -22.99 -9.64
N LEU A 545 -23.35 -23.62 -10.42
CA LEU A 545 -23.01 -23.15 -11.78
C LEU A 545 -24.22 -23.16 -12.71
N ALA A 546 -25.07 -24.19 -12.62
CA ALA A 546 -26.31 -24.29 -13.40
C ALA A 546 -27.31 -23.20 -12.99
N ALA A 547 -27.52 -22.96 -11.67
CA ALA A 547 -28.39 -21.91 -11.16
C ALA A 547 -27.92 -20.50 -11.57
N ALA A 548 -26.61 -20.27 -11.56
CA ALA A 548 -25.99 -19.02 -12.02
C ALA A 548 -25.84 -18.91 -13.56
N GLN A 549 -26.37 -19.89 -14.32
CA GLN A 549 -26.33 -19.91 -15.80
C GLN A 549 -24.93 -19.75 -16.38
N CYS A 550 -23.95 -20.56 -15.88
CA CYS A 550 -22.55 -20.49 -16.27
C CYS A 550 -22.19 -21.41 -17.45
N ALA A 551 -23.12 -22.01 -18.19
CA ALA A 551 -22.83 -22.98 -19.26
C ALA A 551 -21.87 -22.43 -20.32
N ASP A 552 -22.16 -21.24 -20.87
CA ASP A 552 -21.32 -20.56 -21.86
C ASP A 552 -19.94 -20.16 -21.29
N VAL A 553 -19.87 -19.90 -19.98
CA VAL A 553 -18.60 -19.61 -19.29
C VAL A 553 -17.75 -20.87 -19.21
N LEU A 554 -18.37 -22.02 -18.88
CA LEU A 554 -17.70 -23.32 -18.83
C LEU A 554 -17.19 -23.74 -20.21
N ASP A 555 -18.00 -23.55 -21.28
CA ASP A 555 -17.61 -23.82 -22.66
C ASP A 555 -16.42 -22.97 -23.09
N ALA A 556 -16.41 -21.68 -22.73
CA ALA A 556 -15.29 -20.79 -23.03
C ALA A 556 -14.03 -21.14 -22.24
N LEU A 557 -14.16 -21.60 -21.00
CA LEU A 557 -13.04 -22.01 -20.15
C LEU A 557 -12.48 -23.37 -20.57
N SER A 558 -13.33 -24.33 -20.99
CA SER A 558 -12.85 -25.63 -21.52
C SER A 558 -11.96 -25.46 -22.74
N GLN A 559 -12.33 -24.55 -23.68
CA GLN A 559 -11.50 -24.21 -24.84
C GLN A 559 -10.14 -23.59 -24.48
N ALA A 560 -10.03 -22.96 -23.33
CA ALA A 560 -8.81 -22.34 -22.82
C ALA A 560 -7.98 -23.28 -21.91
N SER A 561 -8.52 -24.43 -21.52
CA SER A 561 -7.85 -25.43 -20.71
C SER A 561 -6.99 -26.37 -21.56
N LEU A 562 -5.91 -26.91 -20.99
CA LEU A 562 -5.01 -27.84 -21.69
C LEU A 562 -5.58 -29.27 -21.84
N ASP A 563 -6.54 -29.63 -21.01
CA ASP A 563 -7.15 -30.96 -20.87
C ASP A 563 -8.66 -30.97 -21.14
N ASP A 564 -9.20 -29.91 -21.75
CA ASP A 564 -10.61 -29.70 -22.06
C ASP A 564 -11.55 -29.74 -20.81
N ASP A 565 -10.98 -29.76 -19.59
CA ASP A 565 -11.75 -29.69 -18.35
C ASP A 565 -11.84 -28.23 -17.89
N PRO A 566 -13.05 -27.63 -17.87
CA PRO A 566 -13.24 -26.24 -17.42
C PRO A 566 -12.83 -26.02 -15.97
N MET A 567 -12.85 -27.06 -15.12
CA MET A 567 -12.46 -26.92 -13.71
C MET A 567 -10.97 -26.66 -13.52
N ASN A 568 -10.14 -27.10 -14.45
CA ASN A 568 -8.67 -26.86 -14.47
C ASN A 568 -8.29 -25.57 -15.19
N ALA A 569 -9.24 -24.90 -15.84
CA ALA A 569 -9.00 -23.64 -16.53
C ALA A 569 -8.59 -22.52 -15.55
N ARG A 570 -7.52 -21.79 -15.88
CA ARG A 570 -7.02 -20.70 -15.04
C ARG A 570 -7.79 -19.41 -15.23
N ILE A 571 -8.31 -18.90 -14.14
CA ILE A 571 -8.86 -17.55 -14.03
C ILE A 571 -7.72 -16.59 -13.71
N THR A 572 -7.57 -15.55 -14.53
CA THR A 572 -6.57 -14.51 -14.33
C THR A 572 -6.94 -13.63 -13.13
N GLU A 573 -5.96 -12.87 -12.63
CA GLU A 573 -6.17 -11.93 -11.53
C GLU A 573 -7.39 -11.03 -11.80
N ARG A 574 -8.30 -10.95 -10.84
CA ARG A 574 -9.60 -10.24 -10.91
C ARG A 574 -10.51 -10.69 -12.05
N GLY A 575 -10.26 -11.85 -12.65
CA GLY A 575 -11.07 -12.35 -13.75
C GLY A 575 -11.03 -11.50 -15.02
N ARG A 576 -9.90 -10.84 -15.31
CA ARG A 576 -9.76 -9.93 -16.49
C ARG A 576 -10.00 -10.60 -17.82
N SER A 577 -9.83 -11.91 -17.91
CA SER A 577 -10.13 -12.70 -19.10
C SER A 577 -11.62 -12.91 -19.36
N LEU A 578 -12.47 -12.56 -18.38
CA LEU A 578 -13.92 -12.77 -18.41
C LEU A 578 -14.66 -11.43 -18.63
N SER A 579 -15.82 -11.50 -19.30
CA SER A 579 -16.74 -10.36 -19.38
C SER A 579 -17.33 -10.02 -18.02
N GLY A 580 -17.92 -8.82 -17.86
CA GLY A 580 -18.56 -8.40 -16.62
C GLY A 580 -19.63 -9.38 -16.14
N GLY A 581 -20.54 -9.81 -17.05
CA GLY A 581 -21.60 -10.76 -16.74
C GLY A 581 -21.07 -12.17 -16.43
N GLN A 582 -19.99 -12.61 -17.06
CA GLN A 582 -19.35 -13.88 -16.74
C GLN A 582 -18.74 -13.86 -15.34
N ARG A 583 -18.06 -12.77 -14.95
CA ARG A 583 -17.54 -12.58 -13.59
C ARG A 583 -18.64 -12.59 -12.53
N GLN A 584 -19.73 -11.85 -12.77
CA GLN A 584 -20.88 -11.83 -11.85
C GLN A 584 -21.51 -13.21 -11.66
N ARG A 585 -21.71 -13.96 -12.75
CA ARG A 585 -22.30 -15.31 -12.69
C ARG A 585 -21.40 -16.31 -11.96
N LEU A 586 -20.06 -16.30 -12.20
CA LEU A 586 -19.14 -17.15 -11.44
C LEU A 586 -19.07 -16.77 -9.95
N ALA A 587 -19.11 -15.49 -9.64
CA ALA A 587 -19.18 -15.04 -8.24
C ALA A 587 -20.49 -15.46 -7.56
N LEU A 588 -21.61 -15.37 -8.27
CA LEU A 588 -22.91 -15.87 -7.79
C LEU A 588 -22.85 -17.39 -7.53
N ALA A 589 -22.29 -18.17 -8.48
CA ALA A 589 -22.12 -19.62 -8.30
C ALA A 589 -21.27 -19.91 -7.04
N ARG A 590 -20.15 -19.22 -6.83
CA ARG A 590 -19.33 -19.35 -5.61
C ARG A 590 -20.13 -19.05 -4.35
N SER A 591 -20.93 -17.98 -4.35
CA SER A 591 -21.78 -17.60 -3.20
C SER A 591 -22.86 -18.62 -2.92
N LEU A 592 -23.41 -19.26 -3.95
CA LEU A 592 -24.40 -20.34 -3.84
C LEU A 592 -23.79 -21.64 -3.29
N VAL A 593 -22.54 -21.98 -3.67
CA VAL A 593 -21.81 -23.14 -3.12
C VAL A 593 -21.59 -23.00 -1.61
N THR A 594 -21.30 -21.78 -1.14
CA THR A 594 -21.13 -21.51 0.29
C THR A 594 -22.37 -21.85 1.10
N ASP A 595 -23.58 -21.66 0.54
CA ASP A 595 -24.89 -21.91 1.12
C ASP A 595 -25.04 -21.40 2.58
N PRO A 596 -24.84 -20.10 2.85
CA PRO A 596 -24.96 -19.52 4.18
C PRO A 596 -26.43 -19.54 4.66
N GLU A 597 -26.65 -19.35 5.96
CA GLU A 597 -28.01 -19.20 6.51
C GLU A 597 -28.72 -17.98 5.90
N ALA A 598 -28.02 -16.85 5.80
CA ALA A 598 -28.51 -15.65 5.12
C ALA A 598 -27.53 -15.23 4.00
N LEU A 599 -28.03 -15.15 2.77
CA LEU A 599 -27.29 -14.68 1.60
C LEU A 599 -27.79 -13.30 1.20
N VAL A 600 -26.89 -12.31 1.15
CA VAL A 600 -27.16 -10.95 0.69
C VAL A 600 -26.46 -10.72 -0.63
N LEU A 601 -27.20 -10.35 -1.66
CA LEU A 601 -26.70 -10.13 -3.01
C LEU A 601 -26.95 -8.66 -3.40
N ASP A 602 -25.89 -7.92 -3.73
CA ASP A 602 -25.98 -6.54 -4.23
C ASP A 602 -25.87 -6.54 -5.75
N GLU A 603 -26.97 -6.17 -6.43
CA GLU A 603 -27.09 -6.08 -7.91
C GLU A 603 -26.44 -7.28 -8.64
N PRO A 604 -26.81 -8.55 -8.32
CA PRO A 604 -26.07 -9.73 -8.76
C PRO A 604 -26.15 -9.99 -10.27
N THR A 605 -27.03 -9.29 -10.99
CA THR A 605 -27.30 -9.48 -12.41
C THR A 605 -27.15 -8.22 -13.26
N SER A 606 -26.56 -7.14 -12.69
CA SER A 606 -26.49 -5.82 -13.37
C SER A 606 -25.71 -5.82 -14.69
N ALA A 607 -24.86 -6.80 -14.93
CA ALA A 607 -24.09 -6.96 -16.18
C ALA A 607 -24.55 -8.15 -17.04
N VAL A 608 -25.75 -8.68 -16.80
CA VAL A 608 -26.31 -9.85 -17.46
C VAL A 608 -27.52 -9.43 -18.32
N ASP A 609 -27.73 -10.09 -19.45
CA ASP A 609 -28.89 -9.85 -20.31
C ASP A 609 -30.19 -10.37 -19.65
N SER A 610 -31.33 -9.80 -20.05
CA SER A 610 -32.64 -10.05 -19.43
C SER A 610 -33.10 -11.51 -19.52
N HIS A 611 -32.74 -12.24 -20.59
CA HIS A 611 -33.10 -13.65 -20.73
C HIS A 611 -32.34 -14.51 -19.73
N THR A 612 -31.03 -14.31 -19.62
CA THR A 612 -30.18 -15.01 -18.66
C THR A 612 -30.55 -14.61 -17.22
N GLU A 613 -30.86 -13.34 -16.97
CA GLU A 613 -31.31 -12.85 -15.68
C GLU A 613 -32.58 -13.54 -15.19
N ALA A 614 -33.60 -13.69 -16.06
CA ALA A 614 -34.84 -14.39 -15.70
C ALA A 614 -34.57 -15.84 -15.27
N ARG A 615 -33.65 -16.53 -15.92
CA ARG A 615 -33.27 -17.91 -15.57
C ARG A 615 -32.44 -17.98 -14.29
N ILE A 616 -31.58 -16.98 -14.04
CA ILE A 616 -30.86 -16.85 -12.76
C ILE A 616 -31.85 -16.63 -11.63
N ALA A 617 -32.86 -15.77 -11.79
CA ALA A 617 -33.89 -15.53 -10.79
C ALA A 617 -34.66 -16.83 -10.42
N GLU A 618 -34.98 -17.67 -11.41
CA GLU A 618 -35.59 -18.99 -11.17
C GLU A 618 -34.63 -19.95 -10.46
N GLY A 619 -33.38 -20.04 -10.92
CA GLY A 619 -32.36 -20.88 -10.32
C GLY A 619 -32.07 -20.51 -8.88
N LEU A 620 -31.93 -19.18 -8.60
CA LEU A 620 -31.71 -18.65 -7.26
C LEU A 620 -32.87 -19.02 -6.31
N ARG A 621 -34.12 -18.80 -6.74
CA ARG A 621 -35.30 -19.13 -5.94
C ARG A 621 -35.41 -20.63 -5.67
N ALA A 622 -35.10 -21.46 -6.66
CA ALA A 622 -35.19 -22.94 -6.49
C ALA A 622 -34.09 -23.44 -5.55
N LEU A 623 -32.85 -23.02 -5.76
CA LEU A 623 -31.70 -23.51 -4.99
C LEU A 623 -31.67 -22.99 -3.56
N ARG A 624 -32.18 -21.77 -3.32
CA ARG A 624 -32.25 -21.15 -2.00
C ARG A 624 -33.64 -21.31 -1.31
N SER A 625 -34.47 -22.22 -1.79
CA SER A 625 -35.76 -22.52 -1.15
C SER A 625 -35.57 -22.94 0.31
N GLY A 626 -36.26 -22.26 1.24
CA GLY A 626 -36.10 -22.48 2.67
C GLY A 626 -34.91 -21.84 3.34
N ARG A 627 -34.09 -21.08 2.60
CA ARG A 627 -32.94 -20.29 3.08
C ARG A 627 -33.21 -18.80 2.96
N THR A 628 -32.78 -18.02 3.94
CA THR A 628 -32.93 -16.56 3.92
C THR A 628 -32.07 -15.97 2.80
N THR A 629 -32.70 -15.22 1.90
CA THR A 629 -31.99 -14.58 0.79
C THR A 629 -32.48 -13.13 0.64
N VAL A 630 -31.56 -12.18 0.61
CA VAL A 630 -31.82 -10.75 0.40
C VAL A 630 -31.17 -10.34 -0.90
N VAL A 631 -31.92 -9.76 -1.83
CA VAL A 631 -31.40 -9.26 -3.09
C VAL A 631 -31.69 -7.78 -3.19
N LEU A 632 -30.63 -6.95 -3.18
CA LEU A 632 -30.75 -5.52 -3.45
C LEU A 632 -30.71 -5.36 -4.97
N THR A 633 -31.79 -4.87 -5.55
CA THR A 633 -31.91 -4.75 -7.02
C THR A 633 -33.05 -3.82 -7.42
N SER A 634 -32.91 -3.22 -8.62
CA SER A 634 -33.99 -2.52 -9.31
C SER A 634 -34.58 -3.30 -10.48
N SER A 635 -34.10 -4.53 -10.74
CA SER A 635 -34.56 -5.34 -11.88
C SER A 635 -35.96 -5.91 -11.66
N PRO A 636 -36.93 -5.62 -12.55
CA PRO A 636 -38.30 -6.18 -12.46
C PRO A 636 -38.34 -7.71 -12.47
N LEU A 637 -37.35 -8.35 -13.16
CA LEU A 637 -37.33 -9.83 -13.29
C LEU A 637 -36.98 -10.51 -11.98
N LEU A 638 -36.12 -9.96 -11.16
CA LEU A 638 -35.79 -10.44 -9.81
C LEU A 638 -36.92 -10.06 -8.83
N LEU A 639 -37.47 -8.83 -8.95
CA LEU A 639 -38.56 -8.33 -8.10
C LEU A 639 -39.81 -9.13 -8.25
N ASP A 640 -40.22 -9.59 -9.45
CA ASP A 640 -41.42 -10.44 -9.69
C ASP A 640 -41.24 -11.84 -9.15
N ARG A 641 -40.02 -12.32 -8.86
CA ARG A 641 -39.74 -13.65 -8.28
C ARG A 641 -39.54 -13.63 -6.78
N ALA A 642 -39.42 -12.44 -6.17
CA ALA A 642 -39.27 -12.29 -4.74
C ALA A 642 -40.59 -12.62 -4.00
N ASP A 643 -40.48 -13.26 -2.82
CA ASP A 643 -41.61 -13.53 -1.95
C ASP A 643 -42.12 -12.26 -1.25
N ARG A 644 -41.23 -11.25 -1.16
CA ARG A 644 -41.46 -9.97 -0.50
C ARG A 644 -40.57 -8.92 -1.09
N VAL A 645 -41.07 -7.73 -1.29
CA VAL A 645 -40.31 -6.55 -1.74
C VAL A 645 -40.37 -5.46 -0.68
N VAL A 646 -39.25 -4.83 -0.41
CA VAL A 646 -39.11 -3.75 0.57
C VAL A 646 -38.51 -2.53 -0.15
N LEU A 647 -39.20 -1.40 -0.07
CA LEU A 647 -38.67 -0.10 -0.51
C LEU A 647 -37.96 0.57 0.68
N VAL A 648 -36.68 0.90 0.49
CA VAL A 648 -35.89 1.72 1.41
C VAL A 648 -35.70 3.12 0.80
N HIS A 649 -36.17 4.13 1.51
CA HIS A 649 -36.07 5.52 1.10
C HIS A 649 -35.49 6.35 2.26
N GLU A 650 -34.53 7.21 1.96
CA GLU A 650 -33.82 8.02 2.96
C GLU A 650 -33.27 7.21 4.17
N GLY A 651 -32.83 5.97 3.90
CA GLY A 651 -32.23 5.10 4.92
C GLY A 651 -33.21 4.36 5.82
N THR A 652 -34.51 4.42 5.57
CA THR A 652 -35.55 3.70 6.32
C THR A 652 -36.51 2.96 5.39
N VAL A 653 -37.14 1.90 5.91
CA VAL A 653 -38.17 1.17 5.19
C VAL A 653 -39.39 2.07 5.01
N ALA A 654 -39.73 2.34 3.75
CA ALA A 654 -40.85 3.21 3.36
C ALA A 654 -42.12 2.39 3.01
N ALA A 655 -41.97 1.26 2.33
CA ALA A 655 -43.09 0.40 1.93
C ALA A 655 -42.67 -1.07 1.85
N VAL A 656 -43.62 -1.96 2.03
CA VAL A 656 -43.44 -3.43 1.98
C VAL A 656 -44.66 -4.05 1.31
N GLY A 657 -44.47 -4.93 0.32
CA GLY A 657 -45.53 -5.59 -0.39
C GLY A 657 -45.02 -6.56 -1.45
N GLU A 658 -45.85 -6.99 -2.38
CA GLU A 658 -45.45 -7.69 -3.58
C GLU A 658 -45.08 -6.69 -4.70
N HIS A 659 -44.19 -7.10 -5.61
CA HIS A 659 -43.75 -6.24 -6.72
C HIS A 659 -44.91 -5.57 -7.47
N ARG A 660 -45.90 -6.37 -7.85
CA ARG A 660 -47.04 -5.89 -8.64
C ARG A 660 -47.95 -4.94 -7.86
N GLU A 661 -48.13 -5.16 -6.58
CA GLU A 661 -48.85 -4.29 -5.69
C GLU A 661 -48.15 -2.93 -5.53
N LEU A 662 -46.83 -2.95 -5.22
CA LEU A 662 -46.04 -1.73 -5.01
C LEU A 662 -45.93 -0.85 -6.25
N VAL A 663 -45.87 -1.45 -7.45
CA VAL A 663 -45.88 -0.67 -8.70
C VAL A 663 -47.16 0.16 -8.84
N LEU A 664 -48.29 -0.35 -8.34
CA LEU A 664 -49.59 0.33 -8.45
C LEU A 664 -49.83 1.31 -7.31
N THR A 665 -49.38 0.96 -6.10
CA THR A 665 -49.72 1.69 -4.88
C THR A 665 -48.69 2.69 -4.41
N GLU A 666 -47.40 2.47 -4.71
CA GLU A 666 -46.31 3.31 -4.22
C GLU A 666 -45.61 4.05 -5.37
N PRO A 667 -45.87 5.35 -5.56
CA PRO A 667 -45.28 6.12 -6.67
C PRO A 667 -43.75 6.17 -6.66
N ARG A 668 -43.12 6.24 -5.45
CA ARG A 668 -41.67 6.25 -5.28
C ARG A 668 -41.05 4.95 -5.74
N TYR A 669 -41.68 3.83 -5.40
CA TYR A 669 -41.22 2.51 -5.84
C TYR A 669 -41.27 2.40 -7.37
N ARG A 670 -42.40 2.81 -7.95
CA ARG A 670 -42.58 2.78 -9.40
C ARG A 670 -41.50 3.62 -10.10
N ALA A 671 -41.26 4.87 -9.66
CA ALA A 671 -40.27 5.75 -10.26
C ALA A 671 -38.87 5.11 -10.30
N VAL A 672 -38.45 4.41 -9.23
CA VAL A 672 -37.15 3.72 -9.18
C VAL A 672 -37.12 2.53 -10.14
N VAL A 673 -38.16 1.70 -10.18
CA VAL A 673 -38.18 0.45 -10.95
C VAL A 673 -38.41 0.70 -12.46
N THR A 674 -39.24 1.69 -12.82
CA THR A 674 -39.49 2.08 -14.22
C THR A 674 -38.49 3.11 -14.74
N ARG A 675 -37.62 3.63 -13.85
CA ARG A 675 -36.66 4.72 -14.17
C ARG A 675 -37.35 5.97 -14.72
N GLU A 676 -38.57 6.26 -14.24
CA GLU A 676 -39.27 7.50 -14.55
C GLU A 676 -38.48 8.70 -14.03
N THR A 677 -38.42 9.76 -14.81
CA THR A 677 -37.87 11.04 -14.35
C THR A 677 -38.85 11.72 -13.39
N ASP A 678 -38.38 12.60 -12.51
CA ASP A 678 -39.22 13.33 -11.55
C ASP A 678 -40.32 14.15 -12.28
N GLU A 679 -40.03 14.62 -13.50
CA GLU A 679 -41.02 15.35 -14.35
C GLU A 679 -42.11 14.42 -14.87
N GLU A 680 -41.78 13.22 -15.30
CA GLU A 680 -42.73 12.21 -15.77
C GLU A 680 -43.58 11.69 -14.59
N ALA A 681 -42.98 11.47 -13.43
CA ALA A 681 -43.71 11.08 -12.21
C ALA A 681 -44.71 12.17 -11.75
N ALA A 682 -44.33 13.46 -11.84
CA ALA A 682 -45.20 14.57 -11.54
C ALA A 682 -46.35 14.70 -12.55
N SER A 683 -46.06 14.52 -13.84
CA SER A 683 -47.05 14.55 -14.93
C SER A 683 -48.07 13.41 -14.80
N ALA A 684 -47.64 12.21 -14.49
CA ALA A 684 -48.50 11.03 -14.26
C ALA A 684 -49.36 11.17 -13.01
N ALA A 685 -48.88 11.88 -11.97
CA ALA A 685 -49.68 12.21 -10.79
C ALA A 685 -50.79 13.24 -11.10
N LEU A 686 -50.47 14.26 -11.89
CA LEU A 686 -51.46 15.24 -12.35
C LEU A 686 -52.56 14.63 -13.25
N SER A 687 -52.18 13.73 -14.16
CA SER A 687 -53.10 13.04 -15.06
C SER A 687 -54.05 12.13 -14.30
N ARG A 688 -53.63 11.46 -13.22
CA ARG A 688 -54.50 10.64 -12.39
C ARG A 688 -55.49 11.44 -11.54
N ASN A 689 -55.07 12.57 -10.99
CA ASN A 689 -55.96 13.47 -10.29
C ASN A 689 -57.00 14.15 -11.20
N ALA A 690 -56.65 14.38 -12.51
CA ALA A 690 -57.60 14.87 -13.48
C ALA A 690 -58.62 13.85 -13.93
N GLY A 691 -58.23 12.51 -13.91
CA GLY A 691 -59.18 11.42 -14.22
C GLY A 691 -60.19 11.09 -13.15
N THR A 692 -59.89 11.43 -11.86
CA THR A 692 -60.81 11.15 -10.74
C THR A 692 -61.85 12.26 -10.55
N SER A 693 -61.71 13.42 -11.17
CA SER A 693 -62.67 14.55 -11.08
C SER A 693 -63.72 14.59 -12.17
N LEU A 694 -63.75 13.58 -13.06
CA LEU A 694 -64.73 13.53 -14.18
C LEU A 694 -65.90 12.54 -13.96
N HIS A 695 -66.15 12.04 -12.77
CA HIS A 695 -67.21 11.09 -12.52
C HIS A 695 -68.28 11.56 -11.51
N ASP A 696 -68.44 12.86 -11.28
CA ASP A 696 -69.51 13.39 -10.47
C ASP A 696 -70.05 14.71 -11.06
N GLU A 697 -70.84 14.66 -12.16
CA GLU A 697 -71.94 15.59 -12.36
C GLU A 697 -73.04 14.96 -13.20
N PRO A 698 -74.35 15.14 -12.79
CA PRO A 698 -75.48 14.55 -13.48
C PRO A 698 -75.94 15.41 -14.63
N GLY A 699 -76.38 14.73 -15.69
CA GLY A 699 -76.75 15.20 -16.98
C GLY A 699 -77.68 16.41 -17.13
N ILE A 700 -77.51 17.13 -18.17
CA ILE A 700 -78.56 17.88 -18.90
C ILE A 700 -78.23 17.89 -20.40
N GLY A 701 -79.17 17.37 -21.19
CA GLY A 701 -79.76 17.83 -22.46
C GLY A 701 -78.91 18.18 -23.68
N ASP A 702 -78.98 17.29 -24.61
CA ASP A 702 -79.27 17.43 -26.06
C ASP A 702 -79.36 18.86 -26.67
N ALA A 703 -78.49 19.16 -27.61
CA ALA A 703 -78.79 19.85 -28.89
C ALA A 703 -77.52 20.25 -29.69
N GLY A 704 -77.53 19.89 -30.98
CA GLY A 704 -76.89 20.73 -31.98
C GLY A 704 -75.64 20.19 -32.68
N ILE A 705 -75.86 19.47 -33.71
CA ILE A 705 -75.13 19.19 -34.95
C ILE A 705 -74.49 20.48 -35.50
N GLU A 706 -73.27 20.41 -36.02
CA GLU A 706 -72.79 20.81 -37.32
C GLU A 706 -71.30 21.05 -37.35
N GLU A 707 -70.62 20.24 -38.17
CA GLU A 707 -69.78 20.57 -39.31
C GLU A 707 -68.58 21.52 -39.01
N LEU A 708 -67.41 20.98 -39.24
CA LEU A 708 -66.48 21.48 -40.29
C LEU A 708 -65.21 20.59 -40.32
N THR A 709 -65.14 20.00 -41.52
CA THR A 709 -64.01 19.32 -42.14
C THR A 709 -62.83 20.26 -42.41
N GLU A 710 -61.67 19.63 -42.60
CA GLU A 710 -60.48 20.03 -43.44
C GLU A 710 -59.57 21.15 -42.95
N ILE A 711 -58.35 20.81 -42.91
CA ILE A 711 -57.18 21.23 -43.73
C ILE A 711 -55.94 20.53 -43.12
N GLU A 712 -55.43 19.44 -43.74
CA GLU A 712 -54.26 19.39 -44.66
C GLU A 712 -53.00 20.07 -44.13
N GLU A 713 -52.01 19.17 -43.83
CA GLU A 713 -50.71 19.00 -44.56
C GLU A 713 -49.81 20.23 -44.68
N THR A 714 -48.56 19.88 -44.37
CA THR A 714 -47.23 20.43 -44.78
C THR A 714 -46.48 21.29 -43.80
N ALA A 715 -45.46 20.71 -43.22
CA ALA A 715 -44.03 20.96 -43.43
C ALA A 715 -43.19 20.14 -42.44
#